data_7b791cacc81bec79fe29caea571f858d
#
_entry.id   7b791cacc81bec79fe29caea571f858d
#
_cell.length_a   1.000
_cell.length_b   1.000
_cell.length_c   1.000
_cell.angle_alpha   90.00
_cell.angle_beta   90.00
_cell.angle_gamma   90.00
#
_symmetry.space_group_name_H-M   'P 1'
#
loop_
_entity.id
_entity.type
_entity.pdbx_description
1 polymer ?
#
loop_
_entity_poly.entity_id
_entity_poly.type
_entity_poly.pdbx_seq_one_letter_code
_entity_poly.pdbx_strand_id
1 'polypeptide(L)'
;MHHPFQKKMKGKASALLLCTLMIASTLAGCAGEDVERTLTQADCDAIGDDYTLDSENNACVTTETVTETVTETVTETVIEELVRGCTDSAANNYDSAAELNDGSCDYGRSHSDIMADYEAGTIDVSQALYELEVSRKCREQGSNNPCEIVEMTIGDASTIDPGDAYDSASGDIIEQVYDTLYRYAGDGSGNAIIEPRLATGYSVSSDGLTYTFTLRDDVYFSNGDKMHAGDVVYSWCRVVGYGGPASHVNWILDQSFDCNDGDGNHHDWGGDSFTHDNATNTFSVTLFAPSSAFISTIAYTVGAVINADLCEANRVIETDANGNVTSDDFCHAWLDEGPIGAGTNAYIVQSWVREDRIVLTPNWMYWESGDYNINRYTMSIVTEASTRLLAFTDGEVDFGGINIEDLVNFCYIDENGNGVLDSGEDDALDDKPNVASKDGYICSYRETFTTTLSAFNLNPKVLDAGEDNTNPDSNSTLVLNHDCSDDGVDENDCNVMETAALREAISYAFDYETHRRETYDNSLAPQYGPIPTGFLYADTQYEVFTYNLALAEQILEEAGFIRQYECDSLTHGAEPTVVPEASRDGTECRLPNVLRVMANEGNDYRIAMASQLEEALGTIGVATSGEAKPWPEYLTMYYTRTWDIRFSGWAPDYLDPDNYWSPFAGSHDIGGDAYGTGYHNDVVDQNLLTGRESQDDAEREQAYMNAFAEWVEDPNMIIIGQYNGIGVKHNDVCSPDWVAIGAAHWFDYDKLPEVNGELVGSCS
;
A
#
# COMPACT_ATOMS: atom_id res chain seq x y z
N MET A 1 -26.33 -40.76 -9.83
CA MET A 1 -26.89 -40.31 -11.13
C MET A 1 -25.76 -39.69 -11.89
N HIS A 2 -25.56 -40.14 -13.12
CA HIS A 2 -24.36 -39.83 -13.91
C HIS A 2 -24.24 -38.37 -14.28
N HIS A 3 -23.04 -37.83 -14.08
CA HIS A 3 -22.52 -36.81 -14.99
C HIS A 3 -21.18 -37.29 -15.56
N PRO A 4 -21.07 -37.44 -16.87
CA PRO A 4 -19.83 -37.83 -17.49
C PRO A 4 -18.92 -36.61 -17.67
N PHE A 5 -17.69 -36.81 -17.35
CA PHE A 5 -16.56 -36.00 -17.79
C PHE A 5 -16.62 -35.77 -19.29
N GLN A 6 -17.05 -34.60 -19.68
CA GLN A 6 -16.84 -34.06 -21.02
C GLN A 6 -16.22 -32.69 -20.88
N LYS A 7 -14.92 -32.64 -20.97
CA LYS A 7 -14.30 -31.37 -20.71
C LYS A 7 -13.16 -30.94 -21.53
N LYS A 8 -13.25 -29.76 -21.89
CA LYS A 8 -12.20 -28.76 -22.21
C LYS A 8 -11.22 -28.98 -23.37
N MET A 9 -11.12 -30.13 -24.00
CA MET A 9 -10.33 -30.26 -25.25
C MET A 9 -11.12 -29.93 -26.54
N LYS A 10 -12.41 -29.66 -26.44
CA LYS A 10 -13.23 -29.40 -27.64
C LYS A 10 -13.07 -28.00 -28.25
N GLY A 11 -12.64 -27.01 -27.53
CA GLY A 11 -12.57 -25.63 -28.03
C GLY A 11 -11.39 -25.37 -28.98
N LYS A 12 -10.19 -25.78 -28.60
CA LYS A 12 -8.98 -25.47 -29.36
C LYS A 12 -8.74 -26.40 -30.57
N ALA A 13 -9.10 -27.65 -30.47
CA ALA A 13 -8.98 -28.58 -31.59
C ALA A 13 -10.04 -28.31 -32.69
N SER A 14 -11.25 -27.91 -32.32
CA SER A 14 -12.29 -27.54 -33.29
C SER A 14 -11.97 -26.25 -34.05
N ALA A 15 -11.39 -25.26 -33.41
CA ALA A 15 -10.98 -24.02 -34.07
C ALA A 15 -9.80 -24.22 -35.04
N LEU A 16 -8.85 -25.10 -34.71
CA LEU A 16 -7.71 -25.38 -35.57
C LEU A 16 -8.12 -26.24 -36.79
N LEU A 17 -9.06 -27.17 -36.60
CA LEU A 17 -9.56 -28.01 -37.69
C LEU A 17 -10.46 -27.23 -38.66
N LEU A 18 -11.26 -26.26 -38.16
CA LEU A 18 -12.05 -25.37 -39.04
C LEU A 18 -11.14 -24.45 -39.88
N CYS A 19 -10.03 -23.96 -39.33
CA CYS A 19 -9.08 -23.14 -40.10
C CYS A 19 -8.35 -23.94 -41.20
N THR A 20 -8.00 -25.20 -40.92
CA THR A 20 -7.31 -26.05 -41.93
C THR A 20 -8.24 -26.53 -43.05
N LEU A 21 -9.52 -26.73 -42.80
CA LEU A 21 -10.53 -27.06 -43.83
C LEU A 21 -10.91 -25.85 -44.70
N MET A 22 -10.80 -24.62 -44.16
CA MET A 22 -11.05 -23.39 -44.95
C MET A 22 -9.91 -23.03 -45.92
N ILE A 23 -8.70 -23.56 -45.75
CA ILE A 23 -7.55 -23.31 -46.65
C ILE A 23 -7.64 -24.14 -47.95
N ALA A 24 -8.48 -25.15 -47.98
CA ALA A 24 -8.64 -26.03 -49.18
C ALA A 24 -9.73 -25.60 -50.15
N SER A 25 -10.50 -24.55 -49.85
CA SER A 25 -11.50 -24.00 -50.80
C SER A 25 -11.37 -22.50 -50.98
N THR A 26 -10.53 -22.13 -51.96
CA THR A 26 -10.56 -20.88 -52.75
C THR A 26 -10.92 -19.57 -52.07
N LEU A 27 -9.86 -18.71 -51.94
CA LEU A 27 -9.89 -17.25 -52.15
C LEU A 27 -11.30 -16.63 -52.40
N ALA A 28 -11.94 -16.16 -51.33
CA ALA A 28 -12.79 -14.97 -51.36
C ALA A 28 -13.25 -14.60 -49.92
N GLY A 29 -12.73 -13.48 -49.42
CA GLY A 29 -13.43 -12.53 -48.56
C GLY A 29 -13.86 -13.02 -47.17
N CYS A 30 -13.02 -12.89 -46.16
CA CYS A 30 -13.48 -12.83 -44.76
C CYS A 30 -14.01 -11.42 -44.46
N ALA A 31 -15.37 -11.31 -44.48
CA ALA A 31 -16.06 -10.23 -43.79
C ALA A 31 -17.30 -10.87 -43.14
N GLY A 32 -17.42 -10.62 -41.81
CA GLY A 32 -18.24 -11.36 -40.88
C GLY A 32 -19.73 -11.49 -41.20
N GLU A 33 -20.22 -12.63 -40.80
CA GLU A 33 -21.56 -12.90 -40.28
C GLU A 33 -21.53 -14.33 -39.73
N ASP A 34 -21.90 -14.51 -38.46
CA ASP A 34 -22.03 -15.82 -37.81
C ASP A 34 -23.11 -16.64 -38.50
N VAL A 35 -22.71 -17.52 -39.42
CA VAL A 35 -23.60 -18.57 -39.96
C VAL A 35 -23.27 -19.84 -39.19
N GLU A 36 -24.15 -20.21 -38.24
CA GLU A 36 -24.14 -21.54 -37.63
C GLU A 36 -24.23 -22.60 -38.73
N ARG A 37 -23.11 -23.23 -39.08
CA ARG A 37 -23.08 -24.34 -40.01
C ARG A 37 -23.51 -25.60 -39.28
N THR A 38 -24.64 -26.17 -39.72
CA THR A 38 -25.07 -27.49 -39.27
C THR A 38 -24.14 -28.55 -39.85
N LEU A 39 -23.49 -29.36 -38.97
CA LEU A 39 -22.64 -30.46 -39.36
C LEU A 39 -23.45 -31.54 -40.09
N THR A 40 -22.83 -32.24 -41.02
CA THR A 40 -23.38 -33.41 -41.70
C THR A 40 -22.61 -34.67 -41.31
N GLN A 41 -23.19 -35.85 -41.54
CA GLN A 41 -22.50 -37.12 -41.29
C GLN A 41 -21.16 -37.19 -42.06
N ALA A 42 -21.07 -36.62 -43.24
CA ALA A 42 -19.83 -36.56 -44.02
C ALA A 42 -18.72 -35.71 -43.36
N ASP A 43 -19.09 -34.74 -42.53
CA ASP A 43 -18.12 -33.98 -41.75
C ASP A 43 -17.56 -34.84 -40.59
N CYS A 44 -18.37 -35.77 -40.03
CA CYS A 44 -17.94 -36.70 -39.00
C CYS A 44 -17.10 -37.85 -39.58
N ASP A 45 -17.47 -38.36 -40.74
CA ASP A 45 -16.68 -39.40 -41.43
C ASP A 45 -15.29 -38.92 -41.86
N ALA A 46 -15.10 -37.59 -42.02
CA ALA A 46 -13.83 -36.99 -42.31
C ALA A 46 -12.87 -36.94 -41.08
N ILE A 47 -13.41 -37.11 -39.87
CA ILE A 47 -12.63 -37.18 -38.62
C ILE A 47 -12.16 -38.60 -38.35
N GLY A 48 -12.97 -39.60 -38.68
CA GLY A 48 -12.63 -40.99 -38.56
C GLY A 48 -13.87 -41.90 -38.69
N ASP A 49 -13.67 -43.14 -39.11
CA ASP A 49 -14.76 -44.09 -39.39
C ASP A 49 -15.63 -44.47 -38.15
N ASP A 50 -15.18 -44.12 -36.96
CA ASP A 50 -15.87 -44.41 -35.70
C ASP A 50 -16.74 -43.29 -35.17
N TYR A 51 -16.90 -42.19 -35.93
CA TYR A 51 -17.68 -41.02 -35.51
C TYR A 51 -19.07 -41.00 -36.16
N THR A 52 -20.07 -40.72 -35.33
CA THR A 52 -21.45 -40.49 -35.81
C THR A 52 -21.95 -39.09 -35.46
N LEU A 53 -22.78 -38.50 -36.32
CA LEU A 53 -23.34 -37.19 -36.07
C LEU A 53 -24.43 -37.25 -34.99
N ASP A 54 -24.22 -36.53 -33.90
CA ASP A 54 -25.27 -36.15 -32.97
C ASP A 54 -25.93 -34.86 -33.48
N SER A 55 -27.09 -35.04 -34.10
CA SER A 55 -27.82 -33.93 -34.71
C SER A 55 -28.53 -33.02 -33.71
N GLU A 56 -28.65 -33.43 -32.43
CA GLU A 56 -29.25 -32.58 -31.38
C GLU A 56 -28.23 -31.59 -30.84
N ASN A 57 -26.98 -32.02 -30.74
CA ASN A 57 -25.88 -31.17 -30.23
C ASN A 57 -24.95 -30.63 -31.34
N ASN A 58 -25.25 -30.92 -32.62
CA ASN A 58 -24.45 -30.52 -33.79
C ASN A 58 -22.96 -30.90 -33.62
N ALA A 59 -22.67 -32.11 -33.16
CA ALA A 59 -21.34 -32.63 -32.84
C ALA A 59 -21.11 -34.03 -33.37
N CYS A 60 -19.86 -34.38 -33.69
CA CYS A 60 -19.44 -35.75 -34.02
C CYS A 60 -19.06 -36.51 -32.75
N VAL A 61 -19.73 -37.62 -32.48
CA VAL A 61 -19.51 -38.45 -31.27
C VAL A 61 -19.09 -39.89 -31.63
N THR A 62 -18.24 -40.51 -30.83
CA THR A 62 -17.86 -41.90 -30.94
C THR A 62 -18.88 -42.78 -30.20
N THR A 63 -19.34 -43.86 -30.81
CA THR A 63 -20.18 -44.87 -30.16
C THR A 63 -19.30 -45.97 -29.61
N GLU A 64 -18.84 -45.86 -28.37
CA GLU A 64 -18.35 -47.05 -27.61
C GLU A 64 -19.59 -47.77 -27.02
N THR A 65 -19.76 -49.01 -27.39
CA THR A 65 -20.79 -49.89 -26.80
C THR A 65 -20.24 -50.43 -25.46
N VAL A 66 -20.59 -49.78 -24.35
CA VAL A 66 -20.33 -50.30 -23.00
C VAL A 66 -21.41 -51.28 -22.65
N THR A 67 -21.06 -52.58 -22.56
CA THR A 67 -21.92 -53.61 -22.01
C THR A 67 -21.82 -53.53 -20.49
N GLU A 68 -22.78 -52.90 -19.83
CA GLU A 68 -22.87 -52.88 -18.37
C GLU A 68 -23.19 -54.27 -17.80
N THR A 69 -22.25 -54.83 -17.06
CA THR A 69 -22.55 -55.84 -16.06
C THR A 69 -22.51 -55.13 -14.70
N VAL A 70 -23.70 -54.87 -14.14
CA VAL A 70 -23.82 -54.25 -12.81
C VAL A 70 -23.29 -55.28 -11.76
N THR A 71 -22.14 -54.97 -11.21
CA THR A 71 -21.69 -55.56 -9.92
C THR A 71 -21.37 -54.35 -9.04
N GLU A 72 -22.17 -54.15 -8.00
CA GLU A 72 -21.83 -53.19 -6.93
C GLU A 72 -20.48 -53.56 -6.33
N THR A 73 -19.48 -52.78 -6.68
CA THR A 73 -18.22 -52.72 -5.97
C THR A 73 -18.03 -51.27 -5.53
N VAL A 74 -18.01 -51.08 -4.22
CA VAL A 74 -17.54 -49.84 -3.59
C VAL A 74 -16.12 -49.64 -4.11
N THR A 75 -15.96 -48.71 -5.03
CA THR A 75 -14.64 -48.24 -5.47
C THR A 75 -14.17 -47.25 -4.44
N GLU A 76 -13.33 -47.68 -3.51
CA GLU A 76 -12.39 -46.79 -2.83
C GLU A 76 -11.66 -46.06 -3.96
N THR A 77 -11.80 -44.77 -4.00
CA THR A 77 -10.94 -43.91 -4.81
C THR A 77 -9.55 -44.05 -4.17
N VAL A 78 -8.69 -44.81 -4.76
CA VAL A 78 -7.25 -44.81 -4.44
C VAL A 78 -6.80 -43.45 -4.99
N ILE A 79 -6.64 -42.48 -4.12
CA ILE A 79 -5.83 -41.28 -4.41
C ILE A 79 -4.42 -41.86 -4.55
N GLU A 80 -3.90 -42.01 -5.77
CA GLU A 80 -2.49 -42.23 -5.98
C GLU A 80 -1.77 -41.04 -5.35
N GLU A 81 -1.20 -41.23 -4.17
CA GLU A 81 -0.30 -40.25 -3.57
C GLU A 81 0.87 -40.07 -4.53
N LEU A 82 1.03 -38.85 -5.06
CA LEU A 82 2.18 -38.48 -5.86
C LEU A 82 3.45 -38.79 -5.06
N VAL A 83 4.42 -39.43 -5.70
CA VAL A 83 5.69 -39.77 -5.06
C VAL A 83 6.45 -38.45 -4.84
N ARG A 84 6.63 -38.07 -3.58
CA ARG A 84 7.36 -36.89 -3.17
C ARG A 84 8.86 -37.18 -3.10
N GLY A 85 9.68 -36.23 -3.53
CA GLY A 85 11.13 -36.31 -3.50
C GLY A 85 11.76 -35.26 -4.39
N CYS A 86 13.08 -35.21 -4.48
CA CYS A 86 13.77 -34.23 -5.35
C CYS A 86 13.57 -34.56 -6.83
N THR A 87 12.91 -33.71 -7.58
CA THR A 87 12.66 -33.86 -9.02
C THR A 87 13.70 -33.20 -9.90
N ASP A 88 14.62 -32.38 -9.35
CA ASP A 88 15.67 -31.71 -10.10
C ASP A 88 16.87 -32.61 -10.38
N SER A 89 17.12 -32.91 -11.64
CA SER A 89 18.24 -33.75 -12.08
C SER A 89 19.63 -33.13 -11.81
N ALA A 90 19.70 -31.87 -11.42
CA ALA A 90 20.93 -31.21 -11.01
C ALA A 90 21.27 -31.43 -9.53
N ALA A 91 20.30 -31.87 -8.71
CA ALA A 91 20.51 -32.14 -7.30
C ALA A 91 21.24 -33.46 -7.06
N ASN A 92 22.03 -33.52 -5.97
CA ASN A 92 22.76 -34.72 -5.56
C ASN A 92 21.87 -35.86 -5.19
N ASN A 93 20.69 -35.62 -4.66
CA ASN A 93 19.68 -36.58 -4.21
C ASN A 93 18.48 -36.70 -5.17
N TYR A 94 18.69 -36.37 -6.47
CA TYR A 94 17.65 -36.53 -7.50
C TYR A 94 16.98 -37.89 -7.45
N ASP A 95 15.66 -37.90 -7.33
CA ASP A 95 14.84 -39.12 -7.38
C ASP A 95 14.03 -39.14 -8.68
N SER A 96 14.42 -39.97 -9.62
CA SER A 96 13.73 -40.13 -10.90
C SER A 96 12.31 -40.72 -10.78
N ALA A 97 11.90 -41.21 -9.60
CA ALA A 97 10.56 -41.66 -9.31
C ALA A 97 9.67 -40.58 -8.66
N ALA A 98 10.25 -39.49 -8.19
CA ALA A 98 9.49 -38.36 -7.65
C ALA A 98 8.70 -37.70 -8.75
N GLU A 99 7.42 -37.46 -8.48
CA GLU A 99 6.46 -36.76 -9.31
C GLU A 99 6.24 -35.33 -8.82
N LEU A 100 6.60 -35.07 -7.56
CA LEU A 100 6.52 -33.75 -6.92
C LEU A 100 7.78 -33.52 -6.10
N ASN A 101 8.38 -32.33 -6.26
CA ASN A 101 9.46 -31.88 -5.39
C ASN A 101 8.90 -31.57 -4.00
N ASP A 102 9.52 -32.15 -3.00
CA ASP A 102 9.16 -31.97 -1.61
C ASP A 102 10.11 -31.01 -0.85
N GLY A 103 10.90 -30.22 -1.60
CA GLY A 103 11.92 -29.35 -1.02
C GLY A 103 13.18 -30.08 -0.55
N SER A 104 13.29 -31.42 -0.76
CA SER A 104 14.42 -32.21 -0.28
C SER A 104 15.64 -32.17 -1.20
N CYS A 105 15.63 -31.39 -2.28
CA CYS A 105 16.74 -31.33 -3.22
C CYS A 105 18.03 -30.84 -2.54
N ASP A 106 19.08 -31.70 -2.58
CA ASP A 106 20.40 -31.38 -2.03
C ASP A 106 21.34 -30.95 -3.16
N TYR A 107 21.73 -29.68 -3.16
CA TYR A 107 22.67 -29.12 -4.12
C TYR A 107 24.11 -29.07 -3.58
N GLY A 108 24.33 -29.69 -2.44
CA GLY A 108 25.66 -30.01 -1.92
C GLY A 108 26.30 -28.98 -1.02
N ARG A 109 25.74 -27.77 -0.90
CA ARG A 109 26.23 -26.75 0.03
C ARG A 109 25.09 -25.98 0.69
N SER A 110 25.15 -25.88 2.02
CA SER A 110 24.22 -25.05 2.78
C SER A 110 24.54 -23.57 2.64
N HIS A 111 23.56 -22.71 2.87
CA HIS A 111 23.78 -21.25 2.95
C HIS A 111 24.92 -20.91 3.92
N SER A 112 24.95 -21.51 5.11
CA SER A 112 25.99 -21.25 6.12
C SER A 112 27.39 -21.69 5.67
N ASP A 113 27.52 -22.79 4.91
CA ASP A 113 28.82 -23.24 4.41
C ASP A 113 29.37 -22.32 3.30
N ILE A 114 28.49 -21.82 2.45
CA ILE A 114 28.86 -20.87 1.38
C ILE A 114 29.29 -19.55 2.01
N MET A 115 28.50 -19.01 2.96
CA MET A 115 28.83 -17.75 3.65
C MET A 115 30.11 -17.85 4.48
N ALA A 116 30.35 -19.00 5.14
CA ALA A 116 31.61 -19.21 5.89
C ALA A 116 32.84 -19.19 4.94
N ASP A 117 32.75 -19.77 3.74
CA ASP A 117 33.84 -19.70 2.75
C ASP A 117 34.01 -18.32 2.17
N TYR A 118 32.93 -17.58 1.98
CA TYR A 118 32.97 -16.17 1.57
C TYR A 118 33.63 -15.29 2.61
N GLU A 119 33.25 -15.40 3.89
CA GLU A 119 33.86 -14.67 5.01
C GLU A 119 35.35 -15.02 5.18
N ALA A 120 35.72 -16.27 4.98
CA ALA A 120 37.10 -16.70 5.01
C ALA A 120 37.93 -16.23 3.79
N GLY A 121 37.31 -15.61 2.78
CA GLY A 121 37.93 -15.22 1.52
C GLY A 121 38.37 -16.40 0.65
N THR A 122 37.76 -17.59 0.87
CA THR A 122 38.04 -18.82 0.09
C THR A 122 37.38 -18.74 -1.27
N ILE A 123 36.21 -18.10 -1.34
CA ILE A 123 35.49 -17.78 -2.59
C ILE A 123 35.25 -16.26 -2.66
N ASP A 124 35.16 -15.73 -3.87
CA ASP A 124 34.78 -14.33 -4.08
C ASP A 124 33.24 -14.15 -4.11
N VAL A 125 32.80 -12.89 -4.14
CA VAL A 125 31.38 -12.54 -4.14
C VAL A 125 30.62 -13.14 -5.32
N SER A 126 31.22 -13.19 -6.51
CA SER A 126 30.58 -13.74 -7.70
C SER A 126 30.34 -15.23 -7.58
N GLN A 127 31.30 -15.95 -6.98
CA GLN A 127 31.16 -17.38 -6.72
C GLN A 127 30.12 -17.61 -5.60
N ALA A 128 30.12 -16.82 -4.54
CA ALA A 128 29.15 -16.92 -3.46
C ALA A 128 27.72 -16.70 -3.97
N LEU A 129 27.47 -15.62 -4.72
CA LEU A 129 26.16 -15.33 -5.34
C LEU A 129 25.68 -16.46 -6.24
N TYR A 130 26.56 -17.01 -7.07
CA TYR A 130 26.20 -18.14 -7.94
C TYR A 130 25.81 -19.39 -7.13
N GLU A 131 26.61 -19.75 -6.12
CA GLU A 131 26.34 -20.94 -5.30
C GLU A 131 25.07 -20.76 -4.45
N LEU A 132 24.83 -19.55 -3.92
CA LEU A 132 23.61 -19.20 -3.19
C LEU A 132 22.37 -19.26 -4.10
N GLU A 133 22.44 -18.70 -5.30
CA GLU A 133 21.36 -18.83 -6.28
C GLU A 133 21.06 -20.30 -6.57
N VAL A 134 22.07 -21.10 -6.86
CA VAL A 134 21.90 -22.53 -7.17
C VAL A 134 21.28 -23.28 -6.00
N SER A 135 21.64 -22.96 -4.75
CA SER A 135 21.15 -23.69 -3.56
C SER A 135 19.78 -23.25 -3.09
N ARG A 136 19.42 -21.95 -3.23
CA ARG A 136 18.28 -21.34 -2.54
C ARG A 136 17.07 -21.04 -3.43
N LYS A 137 17.22 -20.98 -4.75
CA LYS A 137 16.11 -20.57 -5.62
C LYS A 137 14.99 -21.59 -5.69
N CYS A 138 13.76 -21.12 -5.74
CA CYS A 138 12.60 -21.93 -6.07
C CYS A 138 12.78 -22.66 -7.40
N ARG A 139 12.32 -23.89 -7.49
CA ARG A 139 12.35 -24.71 -8.73
C ARG A 139 10.95 -24.77 -9.31
N GLU A 140 10.81 -24.23 -10.52
CA GLU A 140 9.53 -24.24 -11.22
C GLU A 140 8.99 -25.67 -11.36
N GLN A 141 7.75 -25.88 -10.92
CA GLN A 141 7.02 -27.14 -11.00
C GLN A 141 5.54 -26.83 -11.21
N GLY A 142 4.86 -27.74 -11.91
CA GLY A 142 3.44 -27.56 -12.18
C GLY A 142 3.15 -26.69 -13.40
N SER A 143 1.89 -26.31 -13.56
CA SER A 143 1.38 -25.56 -14.70
C SER A 143 1.13 -24.07 -14.43
N ASN A 144 1.18 -23.67 -13.16
CA ASN A 144 0.82 -22.32 -12.68
C ASN A 144 2.00 -21.45 -12.25
N ASN A 145 3.25 -21.84 -12.63
CA ASN A 145 4.48 -21.13 -12.25
C ASN A 145 4.55 -20.77 -10.75
N PRO A 146 4.73 -21.77 -9.87
CA PRO A 146 4.65 -21.55 -8.42
C PRO A 146 5.79 -20.70 -7.85
N CYS A 147 6.80 -20.35 -8.65
CA CYS A 147 7.91 -19.51 -8.21
C CYS A 147 7.74 -18.03 -8.58
N GLU A 148 6.56 -17.63 -9.05
CA GLU A 148 6.26 -16.25 -9.42
C GLU A 148 4.93 -15.80 -8.81
N ILE A 149 4.92 -14.58 -8.28
CA ILE A 149 3.69 -13.87 -7.88
C ILE A 149 3.53 -12.64 -8.75
N VAL A 150 2.30 -12.41 -9.18
CA VAL A 150 1.86 -11.20 -9.88
C VAL A 150 0.75 -10.56 -9.06
N GLU A 151 1.01 -9.36 -8.57
CA GLU A 151 0.06 -8.51 -7.87
C GLU A 151 -0.36 -7.33 -8.75
N MET A 152 -1.57 -6.82 -8.56
CA MET A 152 -2.00 -5.54 -9.13
C MET A 152 -2.27 -4.50 -8.06
N THR A 153 -1.84 -3.27 -8.34
CA THR A 153 -2.13 -2.08 -7.53
C THR A 153 -2.65 -0.94 -8.41
N ILE A 154 -3.23 0.08 -7.78
CA ILE A 154 -3.73 1.29 -8.46
C ILE A 154 -2.72 2.43 -8.47
N GLY A 155 -1.69 2.39 -7.62
CA GLY A 155 -0.69 3.45 -7.45
C GLY A 155 0.72 2.95 -7.70
N ASP A 156 1.52 3.71 -8.45
CA ASP A 156 2.96 3.49 -8.56
C ASP A 156 3.67 4.03 -7.31
N ALA A 157 4.82 3.46 -6.95
CA ALA A 157 5.69 4.07 -5.95
C ALA A 157 6.13 5.47 -6.42
N SER A 158 6.14 6.43 -5.50
CA SER A 158 6.65 7.77 -5.80
C SER A 158 8.18 7.75 -5.90
N THR A 159 8.82 7.07 -4.98
CA THR A 159 10.25 6.83 -4.86
C THR A 159 10.51 5.52 -4.14
N ILE A 160 11.71 4.96 -4.27
CA ILE A 160 12.17 3.80 -3.49
C ILE A 160 13.38 4.15 -2.61
N ASP A 161 13.62 5.44 -2.42
CA ASP A 161 14.54 5.97 -1.42
C ASP A 161 13.84 6.02 -0.04
N PRO A 162 14.27 5.23 0.96
CA PRO A 162 13.62 5.21 2.26
C PRO A 162 13.71 6.53 3.04
N GLY A 163 14.61 7.44 2.65
CA GLY A 163 14.73 8.77 3.26
C GLY A 163 13.79 9.82 2.66
N ASP A 164 13.19 9.53 1.51
CA ASP A 164 12.25 10.42 0.80
C ASP A 164 10.82 9.87 0.82
N ALA A 165 10.65 8.55 0.69
CA ALA A 165 9.37 7.89 0.59
C ALA A 165 8.48 8.08 1.81
N TYR A 166 7.28 8.60 1.59
CA TYR A 166 6.25 8.63 2.62
C TYR A 166 4.85 8.39 2.04
N ASP A 167 4.68 7.22 1.45
CA ASP A 167 3.42 6.70 0.94
C ASP A 167 3.44 5.17 0.93
N SER A 168 2.27 4.54 0.99
CA SER A 168 2.15 3.08 1.09
C SER A 168 2.72 2.35 -0.13
N ALA A 169 2.52 2.89 -1.35
CA ALA A 169 3.00 2.23 -2.57
C ALA A 169 4.53 2.18 -2.63
N SER A 170 5.21 3.22 -2.14
CA SER A 170 6.67 3.25 -1.96
C SER A 170 7.10 2.32 -0.82
N GLY A 171 6.39 2.37 0.32
CA GLY A 171 6.65 1.55 1.50
C GLY A 171 6.64 0.06 1.21
N ASP A 172 5.65 -0.41 0.44
CA ASP A 172 5.51 -1.82 0.05
C ASP A 172 6.78 -2.37 -0.64
N ILE A 173 7.45 -1.56 -1.46
CA ILE A 173 8.70 -1.94 -2.12
C ILE A 173 9.90 -1.81 -1.20
N ILE A 174 9.97 -0.71 -0.43
CA ILE A 174 11.08 -0.44 0.48
C ILE A 174 11.21 -1.54 1.53
N GLU A 175 10.10 -2.01 2.08
CA GLU A 175 10.07 -3.12 3.04
C GLU A 175 10.63 -4.45 2.49
N GLN A 176 10.70 -4.63 1.17
CA GLN A 176 11.25 -5.84 0.56
C GLN A 176 12.75 -5.73 0.25
N VAL A 177 13.24 -4.49 0.08
CA VAL A 177 14.62 -4.21 -0.35
C VAL A 177 15.54 -3.88 0.83
N TYR A 178 14.99 -3.21 1.84
CA TYR A 178 15.75 -2.73 2.99
C TYR A 178 15.25 -3.37 4.28
N ASP A 179 16.15 -3.76 5.17
CA ASP A 179 15.82 -4.14 6.54
C ASP A 179 15.90 -2.93 7.47
N THR A 180 15.11 -2.99 8.52
CA THR A 180 15.15 -2.13 9.70
C THR A 180 15.75 -2.90 10.89
N LEU A 181 15.94 -2.25 12.04
CA LEU A 181 16.43 -2.93 13.25
C LEU A 181 15.41 -3.93 13.81
N TYR A 182 14.14 -3.59 13.70
CA TYR A 182 12.96 -4.36 14.13
C TYR A 182 11.91 -4.30 13.03
N ARG A 183 11.01 -5.27 12.96
CA ARG A 183 9.85 -5.22 12.05
C ARG A 183 8.56 -5.55 12.79
N TYR A 184 7.44 -5.20 12.19
CA TYR A 184 6.14 -5.72 12.57
C TYR A 184 5.93 -7.10 11.99
N ALA A 185 5.33 -8.00 12.79
CA ALA A 185 4.96 -9.35 12.41
C ALA A 185 3.65 -9.76 13.09
N GLY A 186 2.99 -10.81 12.59
CA GLY A 186 1.82 -11.39 13.23
C GLY A 186 2.20 -12.35 14.36
N ASP A 187 1.42 -12.35 15.45
CA ASP A 187 1.57 -13.33 16.53
C ASP A 187 0.80 -14.64 16.29
N GLY A 188 0.22 -14.82 15.09
CA GLY A 188 -0.68 -15.93 14.74
C GLY A 188 -2.08 -15.83 15.33
N SER A 189 -2.40 -14.75 16.04
CA SER A 189 -3.73 -14.47 16.62
C SER A 189 -4.35 -13.19 16.07
N GLY A 190 -3.72 -12.59 15.05
CA GLY A 190 -4.14 -11.35 14.42
C GLY A 190 -3.58 -10.08 15.06
N ASN A 191 -2.79 -10.18 16.14
CA ASN A 191 -2.15 -9.00 16.72
C ASN A 191 -0.79 -8.76 16.06
N ALA A 192 -0.44 -7.48 15.90
CA ALA A 192 0.90 -7.08 15.49
C ALA A 192 1.85 -7.11 16.70
N ILE A 193 3.02 -7.69 16.49
CA ILE A 193 4.14 -7.67 17.42
C ILE A 193 5.37 -7.06 16.74
N ILE A 194 6.33 -6.58 17.54
CA ILE A 194 7.62 -6.11 17.04
C ILE A 194 8.65 -7.19 17.29
N GLU A 195 9.31 -7.65 16.23
CA GLU A 195 10.36 -8.67 16.32
C GLU A 195 11.73 -8.13 15.86
N PRO A 196 12.82 -8.69 16.40
CA PRO A 196 14.19 -8.33 16.00
C PRO A 196 14.48 -8.68 14.54
N ARG A 197 15.18 -7.77 13.82
CA ARG A 197 15.73 -8.00 12.46
C ARG A 197 17.23 -7.82 12.46
N LEU A 198 17.72 -6.63 12.05
CA LEU A 198 19.15 -6.33 12.07
C LEU A 198 19.72 -6.19 13.49
N ALA A 199 18.90 -5.81 14.46
CA ALA A 199 19.28 -5.84 15.87
C ALA A 199 18.92 -7.20 16.51
N THR A 200 19.80 -7.73 17.34
CA THR A 200 19.54 -8.93 18.16
C THR A 200 18.94 -8.57 19.53
N GLY A 201 19.00 -7.31 19.92
CA GLY A 201 18.42 -6.77 21.15
C GLY A 201 18.92 -5.38 21.46
N TYR A 202 18.30 -4.77 22.48
CA TYR A 202 18.67 -3.45 22.98
C TYR A 202 18.58 -3.37 24.51
N SER A 203 19.18 -2.31 25.06
CA SER A 203 18.98 -1.89 26.45
C SER A 203 18.76 -0.40 26.53
N VAL A 204 17.99 0.05 27.53
CA VAL A 204 17.70 1.46 27.76
C VAL A 204 18.27 1.90 29.07
N SER A 205 18.85 3.12 29.11
CA SER A 205 19.34 3.76 30.34
C SER A 205 18.22 4.03 31.34
N SER A 206 18.54 4.21 32.61
CA SER A 206 17.54 4.38 33.67
C SER A 206 16.71 5.67 33.57
N ASP A 207 17.19 6.65 32.81
CA ASP A 207 16.48 7.90 32.50
C ASP A 207 15.60 7.82 31.24
N GLY A 208 15.59 6.66 30.53
CA GLY A 208 14.82 6.43 29.34
C GLY A 208 15.38 7.07 28.07
N LEU A 209 16.57 7.68 28.12
CA LEU A 209 17.07 8.48 27.00
C LEU A 209 18.04 7.72 26.10
N THR A 210 18.94 6.89 26.63
CA THR A 210 19.96 6.23 25.82
C THR A 210 19.59 4.79 25.52
N TYR A 211 19.45 4.48 24.25
CA TYR A 211 19.24 3.13 23.72
C TYR A 211 20.56 2.60 23.18
N THR A 212 20.94 1.39 23.62
CA THR A 212 22.14 0.68 23.13
C THR A 212 21.72 -0.59 22.45
N PHE A 213 22.02 -0.71 21.17
CA PHE A 213 21.67 -1.84 20.30
C PHE A 213 22.86 -2.75 20.06
N THR A 214 22.59 -4.04 19.98
CA THR A 214 23.53 -5.06 19.47
C THR A 214 23.01 -5.56 18.16
N LEU A 215 23.81 -5.44 17.10
CA LEU A 215 23.43 -5.85 15.74
C LEU A 215 23.89 -7.29 15.47
N ARG A 216 23.30 -7.89 14.43
CA ARG A 216 23.76 -9.13 13.83
C ARG A 216 25.14 -8.91 13.21
N ASP A 217 25.93 -9.96 13.14
CA ASP A 217 27.26 -9.95 12.50
C ASP A 217 27.33 -10.76 11.19
N ASP A 218 26.18 -11.34 10.78
CA ASP A 218 26.00 -12.18 9.59
C ASP A 218 25.22 -11.49 8.45
N VAL A 219 25.07 -10.16 8.50
CA VAL A 219 24.32 -9.38 7.51
C VAL A 219 25.23 -8.79 6.45
N TYR A 220 24.79 -8.95 5.19
CA TYR A 220 25.46 -8.42 4.00
C TYR A 220 24.46 -7.65 3.13
N PHE A 221 24.92 -6.56 2.54
CA PHE A 221 24.20 -5.89 1.46
C PHE A 221 24.16 -6.81 0.21
N SER A 222 23.23 -6.55 -0.68
CA SER A 222 23.00 -7.41 -1.85
C SER A 222 24.18 -7.48 -2.84
N ASN A 223 25.18 -6.63 -2.69
CA ASN A 223 26.46 -6.68 -3.43
C ASN A 223 27.57 -7.48 -2.73
N GLY A 224 27.31 -7.96 -1.49
CA GLY A 224 28.25 -8.71 -0.67
C GLY A 224 29.06 -7.86 0.32
N ASP A 225 28.89 -6.55 0.38
CA ASP A 225 29.52 -5.73 1.43
C ASP A 225 28.90 -6.05 2.79
N LYS A 226 29.71 -6.15 3.83
CA LYS A 226 29.24 -6.46 5.18
C LYS A 226 28.63 -5.22 5.84
N MET A 227 27.44 -5.37 6.40
CA MET A 227 26.79 -4.31 7.17
C MET A 227 27.45 -4.10 8.55
N HIS A 228 27.58 -2.87 8.97
CA HIS A 228 28.17 -2.47 10.24
C HIS A 228 27.30 -1.44 10.98
N ALA A 229 27.57 -1.26 12.27
CA ALA A 229 26.86 -0.28 13.10
C ALA A 229 26.94 1.17 12.56
N GLY A 230 28.02 1.50 11.86
CA GLY A 230 28.17 2.78 11.17
C GLY A 230 27.14 3.01 10.07
N ASP A 231 26.70 1.95 9.36
CA ASP A 231 25.68 2.07 8.30
C ASP A 231 24.32 2.49 8.89
N VAL A 232 23.98 2.02 10.10
CA VAL A 232 22.74 2.42 10.80
C VAL A 232 22.79 3.90 11.14
N VAL A 233 23.88 4.36 11.78
CA VAL A 233 24.05 5.77 12.15
C VAL A 233 24.01 6.66 10.93
N TYR A 234 24.72 6.26 9.86
CA TYR A 234 24.70 6.96 8.58
C TYR A 234 23.26 7.06 8.03
N SER A 235 22.55 5.94 7.96
CA SER A 235 21.20 5.88 7.36
C SER A 235 20.23 6.83 8.07
N TRP A 236 20.18 6.80 9.39
CA TRP A 236 19.26 7.64 10.16
C TRP A 236 19.62 9.13 10.07
N CYS A 237 20.93 9.44 10.17
CA CYS A 237 21.36 10.83 10.03
C CYS A 237 21.20 11.36 8.60
N ARG A 238 21.31 10.50 7.58
CA ARG A 238 21.01 10.87 6.21
C ARG A 238 19.55 11.28 6.04
N VAL A 239 18.58 10.52 6.60
CA VAL A 239 17.16 10.88 6.56
C VAL A 239 16.92 12.26 7.13
N VAL A 240 17.48 12.55 8.31
CA VAL A 240 17.40 13.87 8.96
C VAL A 240 18.05 14.96 8.11
N GLY A 241 19.24 14.69 7.56
CA GLY A 241 19.98 15.65 6.74
C GLY A 241 19.36 15.94 5.39
N TYR A 242 18.75 14.93 4.76
CA TYR A 242 18.03 15.09 3.49
C TYR A 242 16.78 15.96 3.64
N GLY A 243 16.06 15.82 4.76
CA GLY A 243 14.89 16.64 5.07
C GLY A 243 13.71 16.42 4.11
N GLY A 244 13.65 15.25 3.48
CA GLY A 244 12.55 14.85 2.59
C GLY A 244 11.24 14.56 3.35
N PRO A 245 10.16 14.19 2.63
CA PRO A 245 8.85 13.91 3.25
C PRO A 245 8.91 12.89 4.39
N ALA A 246 9.73 11.86 4.28
CA ALA A 246 9.90 10.85 5.32
C ALA A 246 10.43 11.45 6.64
N SER A 247 11.35 12.41 6.60
CA SER A 247 11.86 13.07 7.80
C SER A 247 10.82 13.97 8.46
N HIS A 248 10.00 14.66 7.69
CA HIS A 248 8.95 15.54 8.20
C HIS A 248 7.84 14.78 8.90
N VAL A 249 7.52 13.60 8.42
CA VAL A 249 6.45 12.78 8.98
C VAL A 249 6.94 11.94 10.13
N ASN A 250 8.18 11.50 10.08
CA ASN A 250 8.80 10.80 11.19
C ASN A 250 9.56 11.78 12.11
N TRP A 251 8.83 12.83 12.50
CA TRP A 251 9.28 13.85 13.44
C TRP A 251 10.04 13.27 14.64
N ILE A 252 9.80 12.00 15.02
CA ILE A 252 10.55 11.32 16.08
C ILE A 252 12.03 11.20 15.73
N LEU A 253 12.40 10.87 14.50
CA LEU A 253 13.82 10.82 14.09
C LEU A 253 14.42 12.22 14.04
N ASP A 254 13.74 13.19 13.44
CA ASP A 254 14.23 14.57 13.34
C ASP A 254 14.29 15.29 14.68
N GLN A 255 13.31 15.06 15.57
CA GLN A 255 13.23 15.70 16.89
C GLN A 255 13.82 14.86 18.03
N SER A 256 14.19 13.61 17.78
CA SER A 256 14.63 12.69 18.83
C SER A 256 16.11 12.72 19.10
N PHE A 257 16.94 13.06 18.11
CA PHE A 257 18.40 13.05 18.26
C PHE A 257 19.11 14.04 17.31
N ASP A 258 20.34 14.42 17.67
CA ASP A 258 21.17 15.34 16.89
C ASP A 258 22.16 14.55 16.03
N CYS A 259 22.14 14.81 14.74
CA CYS A 259 23.09 14.30 13.75
C CYS A 259 24.21 15.28 13.40
N ASN A 260 24.19 16.50 13.96
CA ASN A 260 25.19 17.52 13.70
C ASN A 260 26.37 17.38 14.68
N ASP A 261 27.59 17.41 14.17
CA ASP A 261 28.83 17.45 14.96
C ASP A 261 29.15 18.84 15.55
N GLY A 262 28.23 19.79 15.45
CA GLY A 262 28.32 21.16 15.96
C GLY A 262 29.04 22.14 15.03
N ASP A 263 29.56 21.73 13.88
CA ASP A 263 30.18 22.61 12.89
C ASP A 263 29.24 22.93 11.70
N GLY A 264 28.04 22.35 11.66
CA GLY A 264 27.06 22.53 10.61
C GLY A 264 27.39 21.78 9.31
N ASN A 265 28.37 20.91 9.36
CA ASN A 265 28.76 20.08 8.24
C ASN A 265 28.15 18.69 8.43
N HIS A 266 27.18 18.33 7.63
CA HIS A 266 26.57 16.98 7.63
C HIS A 266 27.53 15.85 7.17
N HIS A 267 28.86 16.11 7.13
CA HIS A 267 29.84 15.15 6.60
C HIS A 267 30.39 14.18 7.66
N ASP A 268 30.30 14.51 8.95
CA ASP A 268 30.66 13.60 10.04
C ASP A 268 29.38 13.11 10.73
N TRP A 269 28.70 12.16 10.07
CA TRP A 269 27.46 11.53 10.53
C TRP A 269 27.64 10.90 11.91
N GLY A 270 26.80 11.30 12.86
CA GLY A 270 26.75 10.71 14.16
C GLY A 270 26.57 11.68 15.33
N GLY A 271 26.86 12.97 15.18
CA GLY A 271 26.65 14.01 16.19
C GLY A 271 26.94 13.58 17.63
N ASP A 272 26.60 14.40 18.59
CA ASP A 272 26.74 14.08 20.03
C ASP A 272 25.73 13.01 20.51
N SER A 273 24.67 12.72 19.72
CA SER A 273 23.67 11.73 20.08
C SER A 273 24.07 10.28 19.84
N PHE A 274 25.09 10.03 18.99
CA PHE A 274 25.46 8.67 18.59
C PHE A 274 26.85 8.26 19.05
N THR A 275 26.99 6.99 19.41
CA THR A 275 28.27 6.30 19.49
C THR A 275 28.17 4.94 18.84
N HIS A 276 29.16 4.50 18.07
CA HIS A 276 29.15 3.19 17.45
C HIS A 276 30.55 2.53 17.50
N ASP A 277 30.55 1.20 17.43
CA ASP A 277 31.74 0.36 17.32
C ASP A 277 31.50 -0.76 16.30
N ASN A 278 32.07 -0.59 15.11
CA ASN A 278 31.96 -1.56 14.02
C ASN A 278 32.64 -2.91 14.33
N ALA A 279 33.60 -2.93 15.29
CA ALA A 279 34.26 -4.18 15.64
C ALA A 279 33.40 -5.09 16.54
N THR A 280 32.54 -4.51 17.37
CA THR A 280 31.56 -5.23 18.19
C THR A 280 30.15 -5.21 17.61
N ASN A 281 29.96 -4.52 16.51
CA ASN A 281 28.71 -4.29 15.82
C ASN A 281 27.61 -3.77 16.78
N THR A 282 27.95 -2.73 17.54
CA THR A 282 27.07 -2.09 18.53
C THR A 282 27.03 -0.60 18.33
N PHE A 283 25.87 0.01 18.60
CA PHE A 283 25.77 1.47 18.65
C PHE A 283 24.81 1.90 19.76
N SER A 284 24.94 3.15 20.17
CA SER A 284 24.01 3.79 21.10
C SER A 284 23.49 5.10 20.50
N VAL A 285 22.22 5.38 20.76
CA VAL A 285 21.59 6.67 20.45
C VAL A 285 21.01 7.27 21.71
N THR A 286 21.23 8.57 21.93
CA THR A 286 20.67 9.32 23.05
C THR A 286 19.62 10.30 22.54
N LEU A 287 18.37 10.12 22.96
CA LEU A 287 17.24 10.94 22.58
C LEU A 287 17.21 12.25 23.39
N PHE A 288 16.59 13.30 22.83
CA PHE A 288 16.36 14.56 23.53
C PHE A 288 15.33 14.45 24.66
N ALA A 289 14.31 13.58 24.49
CA ALA A 289 13.29 13.28 25.48
C ALA A 289 12.97 11.77 25.49
N PRO A 290 12.44 11.22 26.59
CA PRO A 290 11.95 9.84 26.58
C PRO A 290 10.82 9.67 25.54
N SER A 291 10.83 8.56 24.79
CA SER A 291 9.80 8.23 23.82
C SER A 291 9.27 6.83 24.08
N SER A 292 7.95 6.70 24.24
CA SER A 292 7.29 5.40 24.36
C SER A 292 7.21 4.66 23.01
N ALA A 293 7.23 5.39 21.90
CA ALA A 293 7.07 4.87 20.55
C ALA A 293 8.38 4.62 19.79
N PHE A 294 9.56 4.98 20.34
CA PHE A 294 10.83 4.98 19.60
C PHE A 294 11.15 3.65 18.91
N ILE A 295 11.02 2.51 19.63
CA ILE A 295 11.29 1.19 19.05
C ILE A 295 10.25 0.87 17.93
N SER A 296 9.02 1.26 18.12
CA SER A 296 7.94 1.08 17.13
C SER A 296 8.20 1.90 15.87
N THR A 297 8.68 3.14 16.03
CA THR A 297 8.98 4.04 14.90
C THR A 297 10.15 3.55 14.06
N ILE A 298 11.24 3.07 14.69
CA ILE A 298 12.40 2.56 13.95
C ILE A 298 12.15 1.18 13.29
N ALA A 299 11.01 0.57 13.54
CA ALA A 299 10.54 -0.61 12.80
C ALA A 299 9.85 -0.25 11.47
N TYR A 300 9.50 1.00 11.26
CA TYR A 300 8.95 1.52 10.00
C TYR A 300 10.06 1.82 8.99
N THR A 301 9.69 1.97 7.72
CA THR A 301 10.62 2.13 6.57
C THR A 301 11.62 3.26 6.73
N VAL A 302 11.31 4.31 7.48
CA VAL A 302 12.23 5.41 7.80
C VAL A 302 13.46 4.94 8.57
N GLY A 303 13.34 3.85 9.34
CA GLY A 303 14.45 3.20 10.06
C GLY A 303 15.31 2.27 9.19
N ALA A 304 15.05 2.20 7.88
CA ALA A 304 15.77 1.36 6.94
C ALA A 304 17.28 1.65 6.92
N VAL A 305 18.06 0.57 6.78
CA VAL A 305 19.53 0.66 6.76
C VAL A 305 20.03 0.53 5.33
N ILE A 306 20.79 1.54 4.87
CA ILE A 306 21.40 1.59 3.55
C ILE A 306 22.92 1.40 3.64
N ASN A 307 23.54 1.03 2.51
CA ASN A 307 24.99 0.95 2.38
C ASN A 307 25.61 2.36 2.35
N ALA A 308 26.22 2.76 3.46
CA ALA A 308 26.80 4.08 3.63
C ALA A 308 27.90 4.37 2.61
N ASP A 309 28.81 3.42 2.37
CA ASP A 309 29.94 3.59 1.43
C ASP A 309 29.48 3.79 0.01
N LEU A 310 28.45 3.04 -0.44
CA LEU A 310 27.89 3.20 -1.79
C LEU A 310 27.06 4.48 -1.91
N CYS A 311 26.32 4.86 -0.89
CA CYS A 311 25.60 6.13 -0.88
C CYS A 311 26.58 7.31 -1.02
N GLU A 312 27.63 7.37 -0.19
CA GLU A 312 28.65 8.43 -0.30
C GLU A 312 29.37 8.42 -1.66
N ALA A 313 29.59 7.24 -2.24
CA ALA A 313 30.21 7.14 -3.57
C ALA A 313 29.33 7.67 -4.71
N ASN A 314 28.01 7.71 -4.52
CA ASN A 314 27.03 8.14 -5.53
C ASN A 314 26.33 9.46 -5.16
N ARG A 315 26.68 10.07 -4.03
CA ARG A 315 26.16 11.36 -3.57
C ARG A 315 26.65 12.49 -4.46
N VAL A 316 25.74 13.39 -4.85
CA VAL A 316 26.03 14.53 -5.72
C VAL A 316 25.96 15.81 -4.91
N ILE A 317 27.12 16.47 -4.72
CA ILE A 317 27.23 17.75 -3.99
C ILE A 317 27.63 18.84 -4.98
N GLU A 318 26.83 19.89 -5.07
CA GLU A 318 27.15 21.10 -5.84
C GLU A 318 27.67 22.19 -4.94
N THR A 319 28.66 22.92 -5.41
CA THR A 319 29.25 24.03 -4.65
C THR A 319 29.33 25.31 -5.47
N ASP A 320 29.23 26.46 -4.80
CA ASP A 320 29.45 27.77 -5.41
C ASP A 320 30.95 28.03 -5.71
N ALA A 321 31.23 29.18 -6.32
CA ALA A 321 32.60 29.58 -6.66
C ALA A 321 33.51 29.80 -5.41
N ASN A 322 32.97 29.86 -4.23
CA ASN A 322 33.68 30.01 -2.94
C ASN A 322 33.87 28.67 -2.22
N GLY A 323 33.25 27.59 -2.73
CA GLY A 323 33.28 26.26 -2.15
C GLY A 323 32.17 25.99 -1.13
N ASN A 324 31.15 26.87 -1.03
CA ASN A 324 30.00 26.59 -0.20
C ASN A 324 29.06 25.61 -0.91
N VAL A 325 28.51 24.63 -0.20
CA VAL A 325 27.50 23.72 -0.72
C VAL A 325 26.25 24.50 -1.09
N THR A 326 25.78 24.31 -2.31
CA THR A 326 24.57 24.92 -2.85
C THR A 326 23.44 23.93 -3.06
N SER A 327 23.79 22.65 -3.23
CA SER A 327 22.87 21.53 -3.36
C SER A 327 23.58 20.26 -2.93
N ASP A 328 22.84 19.35 -2.31
CA ASP A 328 23.30 18.05 -1.89
C ASP A 328 22.11 17.07 -2.09
N ASP A 329 22.29 16.04 -2.88
CA ASP A 329 21.23 15.07 -3.17
C ASP A 329 21.17 13.93 -2.16
N PHE A 330 22.12 13.85 -1.23
CA PHE A 330 22.23 12.76 -0.25
C PHE A 330 22.08 11.35 -0.88
N CYS A 331 22.60 11.17 -2.09
CA CYS A 331 22.46 9.97 -2.95
C CYS A 331 21.01 9.59 -3.33
N HIS A 332 20.06 10.51 -3.20
CA HIS A 332 18.64 10.26 -3.54
C HIS A 332 18.47 9.71 -4.97
N ALA A 333 19.04 10.38 -5.96
CA ALA A 333 18.93 9.95 -7.35
C ALA A 333 19.47 8.53 -7.61
N TRP A 334 20.48 8.11 -6.85
CA TRP A 334 21.02 6.75 -6.94
C TRP A 334 20.08 5.73 -6.25
N LEU A 335 19.56 6.03 -5.07
CA LEU A 335 18.63 5.16 -4.34
C LEU A 335 17.32 4.99 -5.07
N ASP A 336 16.82 6.05 -5.73
CA ASP A 336 15.55 6.02 -6.46
C ASP A 336 15.58 5.09 -7.71
N GLU A 337 16.78 4.67 -8.16
CA GLU A 337 16.92 3.66 -9.20
C GLU A 337 16.85 2.22 -8.66
N GLY A 338 16.78 2.01 -7.35
CA GLY A 338 16.78 0.69 -6.71
C GLY A 338 18.08 -0.11 -6.95
N PRO A 339 19.26 0.46 -6.65
CA PRO A 339 20.51 -0.12 -7.05
C PRO A 339 20.89 -1.37 -6.24
N ILE A 340 21.54 -2.33 -6.90
CA ILE A 340 22.14 -3.48 -6.22
C ILE A 340 23.19 -2.99 -5.21
N GLY A 341 23.12 -3.51 -3.99
CA GLY A 341 24.01 -3.15 -2.89
C GLY A 341 23.45 -2.07 -1.97
N ALA A 342 22.29 -1.48 -2.27
CA ALA A 342 21.69 -0.46 -1.43
C ALA A 342 21.11 -1.05 -0.13
N GLY A 343 20.41 -2.18 -0.18
CA GLY A 343 19.71 -2.78 0.95
C GLY A 343 20.19 -4.19 1.30
N THR A 344 19.68 -4.70 2.41
CA THR A 344 20.03 -6.00 3.01
C THR A 344 18.90 -7.01 2.98
N ASN A 345 17.66 -6.60 2.65
CA ASN A 345 16.48 -7.46 2.75
C ASN A 345 16.40 -8.48 1.58
N ALA A 346 15.36 -9.30 1.58
CA ALA A 346 15.21 -10.51 0.79
C ALA A 346 15.18 -10.30 -0.73
N TYR A 347 14.79 -9.13 -1.20
CA TYR A 347 14.64 -8.83 -2.62
C TYR A 347 15.48 -7.64 -3.08
N ILE A 348 15.71 -7.57 -4.37
CA ILE A 348 16.31 -6.43 -5.08
C ILE A 348 15.41 -6.00 -6.23
N VAL A 349 15.44 -4.72 -6.59
CA VAL A 349 14.71 -4.21 -7.75
C VAL A 349 15.42 -4.68 -9.03
N GLN A 350 14.74 -5.51 -9.80
CA GLN A 350 15.23 -5.92 -11.11
C GLN A 350 14.93 -4.87 -12.18
N SER A 351 13.73 -4.31 -12.13
CA SER A 351 13.31 -3.24 -13.03
C SER A 351 12.10 -2.49 -12.47
N TRP A 352 12.07 -1.21 -12.77
CA TRP A 352 10.94 -0.35 -12.52
C TRP A 352 10.58 0.42 -13.78
N VAL A 353 9.40 0.22 -14.29
CA VAL A 353 8.83 0.95 -15.42
C VAL A 353 7.70 1.78 -14.86
N ARG A 354 7.91 3.08 -14.71
CA ARG A 354 6.97 4.02 -14.13
C ARG A 354 5.57 3.87 -14.74
N GLU A 355 4.55 3.86 -13.92
CA GLU A 355 3.13 3.71 -14.28
C GLU A 355 2.77 2.38 -15.01
N ASP A 356 3.68 1.40 -15.03
CA ASP A 356 3.45 0.09 -15.63
C ASP A 356 3.68 -1.04 -14.62
N ARG A 357 4.93 -1.21 -14.14
CA ARG A 357 5.25 -2.29 -13.20
C ARG A 357 6.60 -2.14 -12.51
N ILE A 358 6.67 -2.76 -11.34
CA ILE A 358 7.91 -3.01 -10.60
C ILE A 358 8.15 -4.51 -10.54
N VAL A 359 9.39 -4.95 -10.76
CA VAL A 359 9.79 -6.36 -10.70
C VAL A 359 10.90 -6.53 -9.69
N LEU A 360 10.69 -7.40 -8.71
CA LEU A 360 11.67 -7.78 -7.71
C LEU A 360 12.16 -9.21 -7.95
N THR A 361 13.44 -9.44 -7.62
CA THR A 361 14.09 -10.77 -7.65
C THR A 361 14.89 -10.98 -6.37
N PRO A 362 15.21 -12.24 -5.99
CA PRO A 362 15.90 -12.53 -4.75
C PRO A 362 17.24 -11.81 -4.57
N ASN A 363 17.47 -11.34 -3.35
CA ASN A 363 18.78 -10.99 -2.84
C ASN A 363 19.47 -12.27 -2.33
N TRP A 364 20.34 -12.90 -3.11
CA TRP A 364 20.99 -14.15 -2.72
C TRP A 364 21.88 -14.03 -1.48
N MET A 365 22.31 -12.80 -1.14
CA MET A 365 23.09 -12.52 0.08
C MET A 365 22.24 -12.35 1.33
N TYR A 366 20.92 -12.46 1.22
CA TYR A 366 20.01 -12.28 2.35
C TYR A 366 20.36 -13.20 3.51
N TRP A 367 20.50 -12.62 4.70
CA TRP A 367 21.03 -13.27 5.89
C TRP A 367 20.12 -14.35 6.50
N GLU A 368 18.82 -14.27 6.29
CA GLU A 368 17.90 -15.29 6.76
C GLU A 368 18.11 -16.59 5.96
N SER A 369 18.45 -17.67 6.68
CA SER A 369 18.70 -18.95 6.05
C SER A 369 17.38 -19.61 5.65
N GLY A 370 17.16 -19.77 4.37
CA GLY A 370 15.97 -20.40 3.82
C GLY A 370 16.04 -20.42 2.29
N ASP A 371 15.24 -21.27 1.69
CA ASP A 371 15.06 -21.26 0.24
C ASP A 371 14.02 -20.21 -0.10
N TYR A 372 14.16 -19.55 -1.25
CA TYR A 372 13.14 -18.66 -1.78
C TYR A 372 12.01 -19.48 -2.37
N ASN A 373 10.79 -19.27 -1.90
CA ASN A 373 9.60 -19.82 -2.53
C ASN A 373 9.24 -19.05 -3.82
N ILE A 374 9.56 -17.76 -3.85
CA ILE A 374 9.26 -16.87 -4.95
C ILE A 374 10.56 -16.29 -5.54
N ASN A 375 10.85 -16.62 -6.80
CA ASN A 375 12.00 -16.10 -7.55
C ASN A 375 11.72 -14.77 -8.25
N ARG A 376 10.44 -14.43 -8.39
CA ARG A 376 10.02 -13.22 -9.10
C ARG A 376 8.72 -12.71 -8.53
N TYR A 377 8.73 -11.48 -8.08
CA TYR A 377 7.53 -10.75 -7.68
C TYR A 377 7.30 -9.60 -8.64
N THR A 378 6.12 -9.53 -9.23
CA THR A 378 5.74 -8.47 -10.17
C THR A 378 4.56 -7.71 -9.60
N MET A 379 4.72 -6.43 -9.33
CA MET A 379 3.64 -5.50 -9.00
C MET A 379 3.28 -4.72 -10.25
N SER A 380 2.08 -4.89 -10.77
CA SER A 380 1.56 -4.23 -11.97
C SER A 380 0.66 -3.06 -11.57
N ILE A 381 0.89 -1.89 -12.15
CA ILE A 381 0.10 -0.68 -11.88
C ILE A 381 -1.05 -0.65 -12.90
N VAL A 382 -2.29 -0.81 -12.44
CA VAL A 382 -3.48 -0.84 -13.28
C VAL A 382 -4.60 -0.02 -12.64
N THR A 383 -4.81 1.19 -13.12
CA THR A 383 -5.80 2.13 -12.56
C THR A 383 -7.25 1.76 -12.91
N GLU A 384 -7.48 1.08 -14.03
CA GLU A 384 -8.82 0.74 -14.52
C GLU A 384 -9.37 -0.52 -13.83
N ALA A 385 -10.43 -0.38 -13.03
CA ALA A 385 -11.01 -1.45 -12.21
C ALA A 385 -11.47 -2.67 -13.04
N SER A 386 -12.12 -2.44 -14.18
CA SER A 386 -12.59 -3.53 -15.06
C SER A 386 -11.44 -4.35 -15.65
N THR A 387 -10.29 -3.72 -15.90
CA THR A 387 -9.07 -4.40 -16.35
C THR A 387 -8.49 -5.27 -15.25
N ARG A 388 -8.44 -4.77 -14.01
CA ARG A 388 -8.00 -5.55 -12.85
C ARG A 388 -8.90 -6.78 -12.63
N LEU A 389 -10.22 -6.58 -12.65
CA LEU A 389 -11.20 -7.68 -12.50
C LEU A 389 -11.01 -8.76 -13.57
N LEU A 390 -10.82 -8.36 -14.83
CA LEU A 390 -10.61 -9.31 -15.92
C LEU A 390 -9.32 -10.10 -15.76
N ALA A 391 -8.19 -9.43 -15.48
CA ALA A 391 -6.89 -10.07 -15.31
C ALA A 391 -6.89 -11.07 -14.13
N PHE A 392 -7.55 -10.71 -13.01
CA PHE A 392 -7.72 -11.61 -11.87
C PHE A 392 -8.62 -12.81 -12.22
N THR A 393 -9.74 -12.58 -12.88
CA THR A 393 -10.67 -13.66 -13.28
C THR A 393 -10.03 -14.66 -14.27
N ASP A 394 -9.18 -14.15 -15.18
CA ASP A 394 -8.49 -14.97 -16.17
C ASP A 394 -7.23 -15.69 -15.59
N GLY A 395 -6.87 -15.40 -14.34
CA GLY A 395 -5.70 -15.96 -13.64
C GLY A 395 -4.37 -15.42 -14.18
N GLU A 396 -4.37 -14.21 -14.73
CA GLU A 396 -3.14 -13.50 -15.15
C GLU A 396 -2.42 -12.85 -13.94
N VAL A 397 -3.16 -12.64 -12.85
CA VAL A 397 -2.65 -12.10 -11.59
C VAL A 397 -3.15 -12.94 -10.42
N ASP A 398 -2.39 -12.96 -9.34
CA ASP A 398 -2.61 -13.80 -8.16
C ASP A 398 -3.52 -13.13 -7.14
N PHE A 399 -3.41 -11.80 -6.97
CA PHE A 399 -4.25 -10.98 -6.08
C PHE A 399 -4.11 -9.47 -6.35
N GLY A 400 -4.85 -8.67 -5.61
CA GLY A 400 -4.75 -7.21 -5.55
C GLY A 400 -5.83 -6.45 -6.34
N GLY A 401 -6.21 -5.32 -5.81
CA GLY A 401 -6.95 -4.26 -6.49
C GLY A 401 -8.38 -4.59 -6.94
N ILE A 402 -9.05 -5.59 -6.38
CA ILE A 402 -10.46 -5.90 -6.71
C ILE A 402 -11.38 -4.98 -5.93
N ASN A 403 -12.27 -4.28 -6.64
CA ASN A 403 -13.26 -3.42 -6.02
C ASN A 403 -14.27 -4.20 -5.19
N ILE A 404 -14.81 -3.58 -4.14
CA ILE A 404 -15.70 -4.23 -3.18
C ILE A 404 -16.95 -4.81 -3.86
N GLU A 405 -17.55 -4.10 -4.80
CA GLU A 405 -18.73 -4.52 -5.55
C GLU A 405 -18.49 -5.79 -6.39
N ASP A 406 -17.25 -6.06 -6.78
CA ASP A 406 -16.87 -7.23 -7.56
C ASP A 406 -16.53 -8.46 -6.71
N LEU A 407 -16.29 -8.28 -5.40
CA LEU A 407 -15.93 -9.36 -4.48
C LEU A 407 -17.00 -10.46 -4.40
N VAL A 408 -18.27 -10.13 -4.60
CA VAL A 408 -19.38 -11.11 -4.67
C VAL A 408 -19.18 -12.16 -5.77
N ASN A 409 -18.34 -11.91 -6.77
CA ASN A 409 -18.00 -12.91 -7.78
C ASN A 409 -17.14 -14.05 -7.21
N PHE A 410 -16.39 -13.81 -6.13
CA PHE A 410 -15.37 -14.69 -5.59
C PHE A 410 -15.66 -15.13 -4.15
N CYS A 411 -16.40 -14.31 -3.40
CA CYS A 411 -16.70 -14.48 -1.99
C CYS A 411 -18.21 -14.59 -1.75
N TYR A 412 -18.60 -15.07 -0.57
CA TYR A 412 -19.97 -15.08 -0.07
C TYR A 412 -19.97 -14.99 1.46
N ILE A 413 -21.12 -14.68 2.06
CA ILE A 413 -21.27 -14.73 3.52
C ILE A 413 -21.85 -16.08 3.91
N ASP A 414 -21.15 -16.84 4.75
CA ASP A 414 -21.61 -18.10 5.30
C ASP A 414 -22.36 -17.85 6.61
N GLU A 415 -23.62 -17.42 6.51
CA GLU A 415 -24.47 -17.01 7.66
C GLU A 415 -24.66 -18.15 8.68
N ASN A 416 -24.64 -19.38 8.24
CA ASN A 416 -24.93 -20.53 9.07
C ASN A 416 -23.69 -21.36 9.46
N GLY A 417 -22.51 -21.01 8.97
CA GLY A 417 -21.23 -21.63 9.30
C GLY A 417 -21.09 -23.06 8.78
N ASN A 418 -21.78 -23.40 7.68
CA ASN A 418 -21.76 -24.76 7.14
C ASN A 418 -20.70 -24.99 6.06
N GLY A 419 -20.02 -23.92 5.62
CA GLY A 419 -18.99 -23.95 4.58
C GLY A 419 -19.53 -24.21 3.18
N VAL A 420 -20.82 -23.97 2.93
CA VAL A 420 -21.48 -24.22 1.65
C VAL A 420 -22.29 -22.98 1.27
N LEU A 421 -22.09 -22.47 0.06
CA LEU A 421 -22.89 -21.38 -0.47
C LEU A 421 -24.37 -21.79 -0.62
N ASP A 422 -25.23 -21.25 0.23
CA ASP A 422 -26.67 -21.43 0.21
C ASP A 422 -27.36 -20.31 -0.62
N SER A 423 -28.65 -20.47 -0.89
CA SER A 423 -29.38 -19.49 -1.71
C SER A 423 -29.57 -18.16 -0.96
N GLY A 424 -29.00 -17.07 -1.48
CA GLY A 424 -29.08 -15.72 -0.94
C GLY A 424 -27.83 -15.26 -0.18
N GLU A 425 -26.88 -16.15 0.06
CA GLU A 425 -25.61 -15.82 0.75
C GLU A 425 -24.59 -15.12 -0.17
N ASP A 426 -24.83 -15.06 -1.47
CA ASP A 426 -23.98 -14.38 -2.46
C ASP A 426 -24.56 -13.04 -2.97
N ASP A 427 -25.67 -12.59 -2.39
CA ASP A 427 -26.36 -11.38 -2.86
C ASP A 427 -25.67 -10.09 -2.33
N ALA A 428 -25.04 -10.14 -1.14
CA ALA A 428 -24.32 -9.03 -0.54
C ALA A 428 -23.30 -9.53 0.48
N LEU A 429 -22.21 -8.77 0.72
CA LEU A 429 -21.19 -9.09 1.71
C LEU A 429 -21.37 -8.25 2.99
N ASP A 430 -22.59 -8.26 3.54
CA ASP A 430 -22.99 -7.38 4.66
C ASP A 430 -22.38 -7.80 6.01
N ASP A 431 -22.15 -9.10 6.22
CA ASP A 431 -21.57 -9.65 7.47
C ASP A 431 -20.13 -10.15 7.22
N LYS A 432 -19.24 -9.23 6.98
CA LYS A 432 -17.86 -9.48 6.53
C LYS A 432 -17.04 -10.45 7.41
N PRO A 433 -17.17 -10.49 8.75
CA PRO A 433 -16.49 -11.48 9.57
C PRO A 433 -16.82 -12.94 9.23
N ASN A 434 -17.98 -13.18 8.59
CA ASN A 434 -18.41 -14.52 8.18
C ASN A 434 -18.14 -14.79 6.70
N VAL A 435 -17.22 -14.05 6.08
CA VAL A 435 -16.86 -14.26 4.68
C VAL A 435 -16.27 -15.64 4.45
N ALA A 436 -16.72 -16.28 3.37
CA ALA A 436 -16.22 -17.55 2.87
C ALA A 436 -15.87 -17.46 1.38
N SER A 437 -15.15 -18.46 0.88
CA SER A 437 -14.54 -18.45 -0.44
C SER A 437 -15.34 -19.32 -1.42
N LYS A 438 -15.55 -18.82 -2.64
CA LYS A 438 -15.99 -19.67 -3.76
C LYS A 438 -14.83 -20.52 -4.27
N ASP A 439 -15.14 -21.59 -4.99
CA ASP A 439 -14.14 -22.54 -5.53
C ASP A 439 -13.05 -21.82 -6.35
N GLY A 440 -11.80 -22.06 -6.03
CA GLY A 440 -10.63 -21.48 -6.70
C GLY A 440 -10.07 -20.22 -6.06
N TYR A 441 -10.69 -19.73 -4.98
CA TYR A 441 -10.29 -18.50 -4.32
C TYR A 441 -10.14 -18.66 -2.82
N ILE A 442 -9.47 -17.71 -2.18
CA ILE A 442 -9.42 -17.53 -0.73
C ILE A 442 -9.84 -16.10 -0.43
N CYS A 443 -10.93 -15.97 0.31
CA CYS A 443 -11.42 -14.70 0.83
C CYS A 443 -11.16 -14.61 2.32
N SER A 444 -10.70 -13.45 2.78
CA SER A 444 -10.41 -13.23 4.20
C SER A 444 -10.89 -11.84 4.61
N TYR A 445 -11.64 -11.77 5.72
CA TYR A 445 -11.93 -10.50 6.37
C TYR A 445 -10.68 -9.96 7.06
N ARG A 446 -10.44 -8.68 6.90
CA ARG A 446 -9.27 -7.99 7.45
C ARG A 446 -9.73 -6.75 8.22
N GLU A 447 -9.54 -6.78 9.53
CA GLU A 447 -9.60 -5.56 10.33
C GLU A 447 -8.29 -4.81 10.16
N THR A 448 -8.36 -3.52 9.85
CA THR A 448 -7.17 -2.68 9.70
C THR A 448 -7.28 -1.46 10.61
N PHE A 449 -6.17 -0.81 10.87
CA PHE A 449 -6.15 0.50 11.51
C PHE A 449 -6.08 1.65 10.49
N THR A 450 -6.40 1.36 9.23
CA THR A 450 -6.37 2.37 8.17
C THR A 450 -7.58 3.31 8.29
N THR A 451 -7.30 4.59 8.47
CA THR A 451 -8.30 5.66 8.51
C THR A 451 -8.55 6.21 7.11
N THR A 452 -9.83 6.36 6.74
CA THR A 452 -10.26 7.11 5.53
C THR A 452 -10.70 8.50 5.97
N LEU A 453 -10.19 9.52 5.31
CA LEU A 453 -10.39 10.91 5.72
C LEU A 453 -10.41 11.89 4.53
N SER A 454 -10.87 13.11 4.82
CA SER A 454 -10.69 14.27 3.96
C SER A 454 -10.04 15.39 4.76
N ALA A 455 -8.95 15.94 4.27
CA ALA A 455 -8.21 17.03 4.93
C ALA A 455 -8.53 18.38 4.31
N PHE A 456 -8.48 19.42 5.14
CA PHE A 456 -8.63 20.82 4.76
C PHE A 456 -7.26 21.51 4.73
N ASN A 457 -6.97 22.25 3.70
CA ASN A 457 -5.74 23.03 3.59
C ASN A 457 -5.97 24.46 4.09
N LEU A 458 -5.43 24.76 5.25
CA LEU A 458 -5.54 26.09 5.86
C LEU A 458 -4.56 27.11 5.24
N ASN A 459 -3.62 26.63 4.42
CA ASN A 459 -2.66 27.48 3.71
C ASN A 459 -2.46 27.02 2.26
N PRO A 460 -3.52 27.03 1.41
CA PRO A 460 -3.42 26.60 0.02
C PRO A 460 -2.52 27.55 -0.79
N LYS A 461 -1.78 26.96 -1.73
CA LYS A 461 -0.90 27.68 -2.64
C LYS A 461 -1.37 27.55 -4.09
N VAL A 462 -1.09 28.57 -4.92
CA VAL A 462 -1.16 28.48 -6.37
C VAL A 462 0.24 28.68 -6.92
N LEU A 463 0.62 27.76 -7.77
CA LEU A 463 1.91 27.84 -8.45
C LEU A 463 1.84 28.88 -9.56
N ASP A 464 2.66 29.90 -9.49
CA ASP A 464 2.89 30.82 -10.60
C ASP A 464 3.67 30.09 -11.70
N ALA A 465 3.31 30.32 -12.96
CA ALA A 465 3.93 29.67 -14.10
C ALA A 465 5.43 29.98 -14.16
N GLY A 466 6.27 29.06 -13.71
CA GLY A 466 7.74 29.14 -13.76
C GLY A 466 8.44 29.18 -12.39
N GLU A 467 7.73 29.06 -11.27
CA GLU A 467 8.35 28.89 -9.96
C GLU A 467 8.67 27.41 -9.66
N ASP A 468 9.76 27.21 -8.93
CA ASP A 468 10.21 25.91 -8.47
C ASP A 468 9.28 25.40 -7.35
N ASN A 469 8.60 24.30 -7.61
CA ASN A 469 7.59 23.70 -6.73
C ASN A 469 8.19 23.05 -5.46
N THR A 470 9.49 22.99 -5.34
CA THR A 470 10.19 22.31 -4.25
C THR A 470 10.40 23.18 -3.01
N ASN A 471 10.07 24.47 -3.06
CA ASN A 471 10.22 25.38 -1.93
C ASN A 471 8.90 25.59 -1.20
N PRO A 472 8.69 25.00 0.01
CA PRO A 472 7.50 25.22 0.83
C PRO A 472 7.32 26.69 1.24
N ASP A 473 8.37 27.52 1.18
CA ASP A 473 8.35 28.95 1.49
C ASP A 473 8.07 29.84 0.27
N SER A 474 7.72 29.28 -0.89
CA SER A 474 7.35 30.09 -2.05
C SER A 474 6.08 30.89 -1.73
N ASN A 475 6.16 32.23 -1.90
CA ASN A 475 5.12 33.21 -1.50
C ASN A 475 3.90 33.25 -2.45
N SER A 476 3.63 32.23 -3.24
CA SER A 476 2.45 32.17 -4.11
C SER A 476 1.24 31.62 -3.35
N THR A 477 0.72 32.38 -2.40
CA THR A 477 -0.52 32.06 -1.70
C THR A 477 -1.70 32.52 -2.53
N LEU A 478 -2.69 31.66 -2.79
CA LEU A 478 -4.00 32.08 -3.26
C LEU A 478 -4.69 32.81 -2.11
N VAL A 479 -4.63 34.11 -2.14
CA VAL A 479 -5.45 34.94 -1.27
C VAL A 479 -6.87 34.89 -1.79
N LEU A 480 -7.72 34.13 -1.10
CA LEU A 480 -9.16 34.25 -1.28
C LEU A 480 -9.57 35.50 -0.53
N ASN A 481 -9.97 36.55 -1.27
CA ASN A 481 -10.42 37.81 -0.70
C ASN A 481 -11.68 37.60 0.14
N HIS A 482 -11.49 37.19 1.38
CA HIS A 482 -12.48 37.28 2.44
C HIS A 482 -12.08 38.43 3.34
N ASP A 483 -13.05 39.22 3.77
CA ASP A 483 -12.81 40.34 4.70
C ASP A 483 -12.48 39.77 6.10
N CYS A 484 -11.19 39.57 6.36
CA CYS A 484 -10.66 39.14 7.65
C CYS A 484 -10.32 40.35 8.54
N SER A 485 -10.96 41.47 8.34
CA SER A 485 -10.67 42.76 8.99
C SER A 485 -10.79 42.78 10.51
N ASP A 486 -11.35 41.75 11.10
CA ASP A 486 -11.53 41.64 12.58
C ASP A 486 -10.34 41.03 13.33
N ASP A 487 -9.41 40.33 12.65
CA ASP A 487 -8.37 39.54 13.32
C ASP A 487 -6.97 40.12 13.35
N GLY A 488 -6.80 41.32 12.72
CA GLY A 488 -5.51 42.05 12.70
C GLY A 488 -4.46 41.47 11.75
N VAL A 489 -4.85 40.51 10.89
CA VAL A 489 -4.06 39.99 9.79
C VAL A 489 -4.13 40.95 8.58
N ASP A 490 -3.08 41.03 7.77
CA ASP A 490 -3.04 41.84 6.56
C ASP A 490 -4.17 41.40 5.60
N GLU A 491 -5.01 42.30 5.15
CA GLU A 491 -6.17 42.09 4.27
C GLU A 491 -5.84 41.26 3.00
N ASN A 492 -4.54 41.05 2.70
CA ASN A 492 -4.06 40.34 1.54
C ASN A 492 -3.65 38.86 1.84
N ASP A 493 -3.64 38.44 3.09
CA ASP A 493 -3.14 37.10 3.50
C ASP A 493 -4.25 36.18 4.02
N CYS A 494 -5.52 36.49 3.76
CA CYS A 494 -6.63 35.73 4.31
C CYS A 494 -7.08 34.58 3.43
N ASN A 495 -6.97 33.36 3.99
CA ASN A 495 -7.46 32.13 3.40
C ASN A 495 -8.82 31.75 4.02
N VAL A 496 -9.84 31.58 3.19
CA VAL A 496 -11.19 31.19 3.65
C VAL A 496 -11.20 29.88 4.44
N MET A 497 -10.29 28.95 4.15
CA MET A 497 -10.17 27.67 4.87
C MET A 497 -9.60 27.85 6.29
N GLU A 498 -9.03 28.96 6.66
CA GLU A 498 -8.66 29.28 8.05
C GLU A 498 -9.89 29.51 8.94
N THR A 499 -11.04 29.83 8.33
CA THR A 499 -12.28 30.05 9.07
C THR A 499 -12.86 28.75 9.59
N ALA A 500 -12.82 28.50 10.90
CA ALA A 500 -13.35 27.28 11.54
C ALA A 500 -14.81 27.00 11.14
N ALA A 501 -15.66 28.05 11.09
CA ALA A 501 -17.07 27.91 10.71
C ALA A 501 -17.25 27.35 9.28
N LEU A 502 -16.35 27.66 8.33
CA LEU A 502 -16.42 27.05 7.00
C LEU A 502 -16.08 25.55 7.07
N ARG A 503 -15.03 25.18 7.79
CA ARG A 503 -14.63 23.77 7.95
C ARG A 503 -15.68 22.98 8.70
N GLU A 504 -16.27 23.56 9.75
CA GLU A 504 -17.39 22.99 10.48
C GLU A 504 -18.60 22.77 9.55
N ALA A 505 -18.97 23.77 8.74
CA ALA A 505 -20.06 23.66 7.78
C ALA A 505 -19.80 22.55 6.73
N ILE A 506 -18.58 22.45 6.22
CA ILE A 506 -18.18 21.37 5.28
C ILE A 506 -18.28 20.01 5.98
N SER A 507 -17.87 19.91 7.23
CA SER A 507 -17.98 18.65 8.02
C SER A 507 -19.44 18.22 8.21
N TYR A 508 -20.39 19.15 8.42
CA TYR A 508 -21.82 18.82 8.44
C TYR A 508 -22.44 18.60 7.05
N ALA A 509 -21.79 19.05 5.99
CA ALA A 509 -22.24 18.79 4.62
C ALA A 509 -21.84 17.40 4.09
N PHE A 510 -20.94 16.71 4.76
CA PHE A 510 -20.50 15.37 4.35
C PHE A 510 -21.45 14.28 4.85
N ASP A 511 -21.93 13.38 3.95
CA ASP A 511 -22.85 12.29 4.29
C ASP A 511 -22.08 11.02 4.66
N TYR A 512 -21.64 10.95 5.92
CA TYR A 512 -20.84 9.85 6.47
C TYR A 512 -21.49 8.48 6.32
N GLU A 513 -22.82 8.40 6.58
CA GLU A 513 -23.54 7.13 6.58
C GLU A 513 -23.68 6.58 5.15
N THR A 514 -24.08 7.42 4.20
CA THR A 514 -24.19 7.02 2.79
C THR A 514 -22.85 6.55 2.24
N HIS A 515 -21.75 7.25 2.57
CA HIS A 515 -20.43 6.82 2.14
C HIS A 515 -20.03 5.48 2.73
N ARG A 516 -20.19 5.27 4.03
CA ARG A 516 -19.89 3.99 4.67
C ARG A 516 -20.72 2.85 4.08
N ARG A 517 -22.02 3.08 3.84
CA ARG A 517 -22.95 2.05 3.37
C ARG A 517 -22.90 1.81 1.87
N GLU A 518 -22.90 2.87 1.07
CA GLU A 518 -23.09 2.74 -0.40
C GLU A 518 -21.77 2.79 -1.16
N THR A 519 -20.83 3.67 -0.76
CA THR A 519 -19.55 3.79 -1.47
C THR A 519 -18.59 2.66 -1.08
N TYR A 520 -18.57 2.29 0.21
CA TYR A 520 -17.65 1.26 0.73
C TYR A 520 -18.36 -0.06 1.11
N ASP A 521 -19.63 -0.22 0.71
CA ASP A 521 -20.39 -1.45 0.98
C ASP A 521 -20.21 -1.94 2.43
N ASN A 522 -20.42 -1.07 3.42
CA ASN A 522 -20.18 -1.30 4.85
C ASN A 522 -18.73 -1.70 5.23
N SER A 523 -17.73 -1.47 4.37
CA SER A 523 -16.31 -1.72 4.69
C SER A 523 -15.68 -0.63 5.55
N LEU A 524 -16.36 0.50 5.78
CA LEU A 524 -15.91 1.52 6.72
C LEU A 524 -16.65 1.38 8.05
N ALA A 525 -15.92 0.96 9.09
CA ALA A 525 -16.40 1.08 10.46
C ALA A 525 -16.45 2.56 10.89
N PRO A 526 -17.43 2.98 11.72
CA PRO A 526 -17.46 4.33 12.26
C PRO A 526 -16.19 4.66 13.06
N GLN A 527 -15.61 5.82 12.76
CA GLN A 527 -14.50 6.41 13.50
C GLN A 527 -14.83 7.88 13.74
N TYR A 528 -14.61 8.38 14.94
CA TYR A 528 -15.14 9.68 15.38
C TYR A 528 -14.06 10.75 15.59
N GLY A 529 -12.79 10.37 15.53
CA GLY A 529 -11.65 11.24 15.67
C GLY A 529 -10.39 10.58 15.07
N PRO A 530 -9.21 11.17 15.24
CA PRO A 530 -7.99 10.66 14.66
C PRO A 530 -7.70 9.19 14.96
N ILE A 531 -7.93 8.70 16.20
CA ILE A 531 -7.58 7.33 16.60
C ILE A 531 -8.62 6.32 16.12
N PRO A 532 -8.26 5.26 15.38
CA PRO A 532 -9.19 4.22 14.93
C PRO A 532 -9.72 3.36 16.08
N THR A 533 -10.91 2.80 15.89
CA THR A 533 -11.54 1.89 16.85
C THR A 533 -10.67 0.64 17.07
N GLY A 534 -10.57 0.21 18.32
CA GLY A 534 -9.71 -0.92 18.71
C GLY A 534 -8.25 -0.53 18.99
N PHE A 535 -7.87 0.70 18.71
CA PHE A 535 -6.57 1.25 19.05
C PHE A 535 -6.55 1.80 20.50
N LEU A 536 -5.36 1.99 21.06
CA LEU A 536 -5.20 2.53 22.42
C LEU A 536 -5.83 3.92 22.51
N TYR A 537 -6.62 4.17 23.54
CA TYR A 537 -7.37 5.42 23.83
C TYR A 537 -8.43 5.82 22.75
N ALA A 538 -8.84 4.92 21.87
CA ALA A 538 -9.90 5.20 20.90
C ALA A 538 -11.24 5.59 21.56
N ASP A 539 -11.52 5.09 22.78
CA ASP A 539 -12.71 5.37 23.55
C ASP A 539 -12.76 6.78 24.18
N THR A 540 -11.69 7.57 24.03
CA THR A 540 -11.70 9.00 24.38
C THR A 540 -12.45 9.87 23.35
N GLN A 541 -12.81 9.32 22.19
CA GLN A 541 -13.43 10.00 21.05
C GLN A 541 -14.91 9.64 20.93
N TYR A 542 -15.73 10.57 20.43
CA TYR A 542 -17.17 10.39 20.28
C TYR A 542 -17.69 11.10 19.03
N GLU A 543 -18.87 10.69 18.53
CA GLU A 543 -19.49 11.29 17.35
C GLU A 543 -19.84 12.76 17.56
N VAL A 544 -19.32 13.64 16.72
CA VAL A 544 -19.58 15.07 16.72
C VAL A 544 -20.31 15.47 15.45
N PHE A 545 -19.78 15.08 14.28
CA PHE A 545 -20.31 15.50 13.00
C PHE A 545 -21.25 14.44 12.42
N THR A 546 -22.44 14.91 12.01
CA THR A 546 -23.45 14.12 11.31
C THR A 546 -23.95 14.92 10.11
N TYR A 547 -24.39 14.23 9.05
CA TYR A 547 -24.88 14.90 7.85
C TYR A 547 -26.09 15.81 8.15
N ASN A 548 -25.91 17.12 7.94
CA ASN A 548 -26.95 18.12 8.17
C ASN A 548 -26.73 19.39 7.34
N LEU A 549 -27.18 19.38 6.08
CA LEU A 549 -27.05 20.54 5.19
C LEU A 549 -27.71 21.81 5.71
N ALA A 550 -28.84 21.68 6.44
CA ALA A 550 -29.51 22.87 6.98
C ALA A 550 -28.69 23.53 8.09
N LEU A 551 -28.01 22.73 8.93
CA LEU A 551 -27.09 23.27 9.93
C LEU A 551 -25.83 23.87 9.26
N ALA A 552 -25.27 23.19 8.27
CA ALA A 552 -24.14 23.69 7.50
C ALA A 552 -24.45 25.07 6.88
N GLU A 553 -25.62 25.22 6.27
CA GLU A 553 -26.05 26.49 5.70
C GLU A 553 -26.23 27.57 6.77
N GLN A 554 -26.82 27.22 7.93
CA GLN A 554 -26.98 28.16 9.06
C GLN A 554 -25.62 28.63 9.59
N ILE A 555 -24.65 27.74 9.77
CA ILE A 555 -23.30 28.08 10.24
C ILE A 555 -22.64 29.07 9.28
N LEU A 556 -22.72 28.83 7.96
CA LEU A 556 -22.19 29.77 6.96
C LEU A 556 -22.87 31.15 7.03
N GLU A 557 -24.18 31.21 7.23
CA GLU A 557 -24.91 32.46 7.36
C GLU A 557 -24.54 33.23 8.62
N GLU A 558 -24.43 32.54 9.76
CA GLU A 558 -24.04 33.15 11.04
C GLU A 558 -22.60 33.65 11.02
N ALA A 559 -21.71 32.99 10.27
CA ALA A 559 -20.34 33.41 10.03
C ALA A 559 -20.19 34.51 8.96
N GLY A 560 -21.30 34.98 8.37
CA GLY A 560 -21.29 36.06 7.39
C GLY A 560 -21.04 35.66 5.94
N PHE A 561 -20.95 34.35 5.63
CA PHE A 561 -20.87 33.87 4.25
C PHE A 561 -22.22 33.98 3.55
N ILE A 562 -22.56 35.13 3.05
CA ILE A 562 -23.83 35.37 2.37
C ILE A 562 -23.76 34.97 0.89
N ARG A 563 -24.89 34.53 0.34
CA ARG A 563 -25.02 34.28 -1.11
C ARG A 563 -24.96 35.58 -1.90
N GLN A 564 -23.89 35.79 -2.67
CA GLN A 564 -23.70 37.08 -3.37
C GLN A 564 -22.89 37.02 -4.66
N TYR A 565 -22.28 35.92 -5.00
CA TYR A 565 -21.44 35.79 -6.19
C TYR A 565 -22.14 34.98 -7.28
N GLU A 566 -21.93 35.37 -8.55
CA GLU A 566 -22.41 34.61 -9.71
C GLU A 566 -21.57 33.33 -9.86
N CYS A 567 -22.13 32.16 -9.50
CA CYS A 567 -21.40 30.90 -9.45
C CYS A 567 -20.69 30.52 -10.77
N ASP A 568 -21.36 30.71 -11.91
CA ASP A 568 -20.81 30.38 -13.24
C ASP A 568 -19.62 31.30 -13.64
N SER A 569 -19.41 32.41 -12.93
CA SER A 569 -18.31 33.34 -13.18
C SER A 569 -17.08 33.04 -12.31
N LEU A 570 -17.20 32.15 -11.34
CA LEU A 570 -16.11 31.86 -10.39
C LEU A 570 -15.02 31.01 -11.06
N THR A 571 -13.80 31.46 -10.88
CA THR A 571 -12.59 30.72 -11.28
C THR A 571 -11.48 30.97 -10.26
N HIS A 572 -10.48 30.14 -10.20
CA HIS A 572 -9.32 30.39 -9.36
C HIS A 572 -8.60 31.68 -9.79
N GLY A 573 -8.38 32.61 -8.84
CA GLY A 573 -7.56 33.79 -9.02
C GLY A 573 -8.17 34.91 -9.87
N ALA A 574 -9.46 34.86 -10.23
CA ALA A 574 -10.14 35.93 -10.93
C ALA A 574 -11.08 36.72 -9.99
N GLU A 575 -11.25 38.03 -10.24
CA GLU A 575 -12.21 38.83 -9.50
C GLU A 575 -13.64 38.32 -9.71
N PRO A 576 -14.38 37.99 -8.63
CA PRO A 576 -15.71 37.40 -8.74
C PRO A 576 -16.75 38.48 -9.17
N THR A 577 -17.79 38.02 -9.89
CA THR A 577 -18.93 38.86 -10.22
C THR A 577 -19.90 38.92 -9.03
N VAL A 578 -20.02 40.06 -8.39
CA VAL A 578 -20.98 40.29 -7.30
C VAL A 578 -22.37 40.58 -7.84
N VAL A 579 -23.36 39.77 -7.44
CA VAL A 579 -24.76 39.99 -7.78
C VAL A 579 -25.35 41.07 -6.87
N PRO A 580 -25.93 42.18 -7.43
CA PRO A 580 -26.56 43.21 -6.63
C PRO A 580 -27.66 42.64 -5.72
N GLU A 581 -27.72 43.04 -4.46
CA GLU A 581 -28.65 42.49 -3.47
C GLU A 581 -30.11 42.43 -3.95
N ALA A 582 -30.56 43.46 -4.67
CA ALA A 582 -31.93 43.53 -5.23
C ALA A 582 -32.18 42.50 -6.36
N SER A 583 -31.15 41.83 -6.87
CA SER A 583 -31.19 40.85 -7.96
C SER A 583 -30.90 39.45 -7.50
N ARG A 584 -30.56 39.20 -6.23
CA ARG A 584 -30.28 37.92 -5.67
C ARG A 584 -31.57 37.08 -5.55
N ASP A 585 -31.51 35.84 -5.95
CA ASP A 585 -32.65 34.93 -5.93
C ASP A 585 -32.39 33.65 -5.10
N GLY A 586 -31.21 33.57 -4.46
CA GLY A 586 -30.81 32.46 -3.61
C GLY A 586 -30.02 31.37 -4.32
N THR A 587 -29.70 31.55 -5.61
CA THR A 587 -28.86 30.63 -6.40
C THR A 587 -27.39 31.02 -6.41
N GLU A 588 -27.06 32.18 -5.83
CA GLU A 588 -25.70 32.70 -5.78
C GLU A 588 -24.79 31.88 -4.89
N CYS A 589 -23.51 31.93 -5.19
CA CYS A 589 -22.44 31.32 -4.36
C CYS A 589 -22.04 32.27 -3.20
N ARG A 590 -21.53 31.63 -2.14
CA ARG A 590 -21.14 32.30 -0.89
C ARG A 590 -19.67 32.72 -0.87
N LEU A 591 -18.81 31.92 -1.55
CA LEU A 591 -17.39 32.20 -1.63
C LEU A 591 -17.02 32.88 -2.92
N PRO A 592 -15.98 33.74 -2.91
CA PRO A 592 -15.54 34.47 -4.10
C PRO A 592 -14.78 33.58 -5.11
N ASN A 593 -14.42 32.36 -4.72
CA ASN A 593 -13.62 31.42 -5.51
C ASN A 593 -14.20 30.01 -5.46
N VAL A 594 -13.70 29.16 -6.35
CA VAL A 594 -13.99 27.73 -6.41
C VAL A 594 -13.00 26.96 -5.53
N LEU A 595 -13.45 26.11 -4.64
CA LEU A 595 -12.58 25.23 -3.86
C LEU A 595 -12.13 24.02 -4.71
N ARG A 596 -10.85 23.71 -4.68
CA ARG A 596 -10.27 22.55 -5.37
C ARG A 596 -10.43 21.31 -4.49
N VAL A 597 -11.14 20.29 -5.01
CA VAL A 597 -11.34 19.00 -4.34
C VAL A 597 -10.48 17.95 -5.04
N MET A 598 -9.55 17.33 -4.34
CA MET A 598 -8.56 16.44 -4.90
C MET A 598 -8.76 14.99 -4.46
N ALA A 599 -8.70 14.05 -5.42
CA ALA A 599 -8.64 12.61 -5.20
C ALA A 599 -7.55 11.99 -6.09
N ASN A 600 -7.08 10.78 -5.77
CA ASN A 600 -6.17 10.06 -6.65
C ASN A 600 -6.93 9.23 -7.68
N GLU A 601 -6.39 9.20 -8.91
CA GLU A 601 -6.90 8.40 -10.02
C GLU A 601 -6.84 6.88 -9.68
N GLY A 602 -7.81 6.13 -10.17
CA GLY A 602 -7.95 4.69 -9.91
C GLY A 602 -8.55 4.34 -8.55
N ASN A 603 -8.72 5.31 -7.65
CA ASN A 603 -9.45 5.11 -6.40
C ASN A 603 -10.89 5.61 -6.53
N ASP A 604 -11.77 4.74 -7.04
CA ASP A 604 -13.16 5.07 -7.32
C ASP A 604 -13.92 5.53 -6.07
N TYR A 605 -13.55 5.01 -4.90
CA TYR A 605 -14.18 5.40 -3.62
C TYR A 605 -13.88 6.86 -3.26
N ARG A 606 -12.60 7.29 -3.36
CA ARG A 606 -12.23 8.69 -3.11
C ARG A 606 -12.84 9.65 -4.12
N ILE A 607 -12.93 9.24 -5.38
CA ILE A 607 -13.57 10.02 -6.45
C ILE A 607 -15.08 10.14 -6.18
N ALA A 608 -15.75 9.07 -5.76
CA ALA A 608 -17.17 9.10 -5.40
C ALA A 608 -17.44 10.00 -4.19
N MET A 609 -16.62 9.92 -3.14
CA MET A 609 -16.73 10.79 -1.97
C MET A 609 -16.51 12.26 -2.31
N ALA A 610 -15.52 12.58 -3.15
CA ALA A 610 -15.27 13.92 -3.63
C ALA A 610 -16.49 14.46 -4.39
N SER A 611 -17.05 13.69 -5.32
CA SER A 611 -18.20 14.10 -6.13
C SER A 611 -19.46 14.33 -5.28
N GLN A 612 -19.71 13.50 -4.26
CA GLN A 612 -20.85 13.70 -3.35
C GLN A 612 -20.68 14.94 -2.46
N LEU A 613 -19.47 15.19 -1.98
CA LEU A 613 -19.19 16.42 -1.22
C LEU A 613 -19.37 17.66 -2.11
N GLU A 614 -18.93 17.63 -3.36
CA GLU A 614 -19.13 18.73 -4.32
C GLU A 614 -20.62 19.02 -4.54
N GLU A 615 -21.45 17.99 -4.71
CA GLU A 615 -22.90 18.15 -4.85
C GLU A 615 -23.54 18.78 -3.61
N ALA A 616 -23.16 18.29 -2.42
CA ALA A 616 -23.64 18.81 -1.16
C ALA A 616 -23.24 20.28 -0.95
N LEU A 617 -21.99 20.63 -1.21
CA LEU A 617 -21.46 21.99 -1.12
C LEU A 617 -22.11 22.93 -2.12
N GLY A 618 -22.34 22.49 -3.36
CA GLY A 618 -23.08 23.24 -4.37
C GLY A 618 -24.50 23.61 -3.91
N THR A 619 -25.19 22.69 -3.21
CA THR A 619 -26.52 22.92 -2.64
C THR A 619 -26.53 24.07 -1.64
N ILE A 620 -25.51 24.20 -0.80
CA ILE A 620 -25.38 25.28 0.18
C ILE A 620 -24.65 26.52 -0.36
N GLY A 621 -24.35 26.56 -1.66
CA GLY A 621 -23.75 27.73 -2.34
C GLY A 621 -22.25 27.86 -2.21
N VAL A 622 -21.54 26.76 -2.02
CA VAL A 622 -20.08 26.68 -2.08
C VAL A 622 -19.68 26.01 -3.39
N ALA A 623 -19.02 26.77 -4.27
CA ALA A 623 -18.56 26.24 -5.55
C ALA A 623 -17.28 25.42 -5.38
N THR A 624 -17.22 24.27 -6.05
CA THR A 624 -16.09 23.35 -6.01
C THR A 624 -15.66 22.91 -7.42
N SER A 625 -14.45 22.40 -7.53
CA SER A 625 -13.89 21.81 -8.75
C SER A 625 -13.08 20.56 -8.37
N GLY A 626 -13.61 19.38 -8.70
CA GLY A 626 -12.97 18.10 -8.46
C GLY A 626 -11.89 17.79 -9.48
N GLU A 627 -10.77 17.24 -8.99
CA GLU A 627 -9.67 16.73 -9.81
C GLU A 627 -9.22 15.37 -9.30
N ALA A 628 -9.11 14.39 -10.22
CA ALA A 628 -8.45 13.11 -9.96
C ALA A 628 -7.10 13.10 -10.68
N LYS A 629 -6.04 12.66 -9.97
CA LYS A 629 -4.66 12.69 -10.46
C LYS A 629 -3.97 11.34 -10.24
N PRO A 630 -3.06 10.93 -11.15
CA PRO A 630 -2.15 9.82 -10.88
C PRO A 630 -1.43 10.00 -9.55
N TRP A 631 -1.13 8.90 -8.84
CA TRP A 631 -0.63 8.96 -7.47
C TRP A 631 0.61 9.84 -7.29
N PRO A 632 1.67 9.80 -8.13
CA PRO A 632 2.81 10.68 -7.96
C PRO A 632 2.46 12.17 -8.16
N GLU A 633 1.56 12.50 -9.10
CA GLU A 633 1.08 13.88 -9.30
C GLU A 633 0.22 14.34 -8.12
N TYR A 634 -0.62 13.46 -7.59
CA TYR A 634 -1.40 13.72 -6.37
C TYR A 634 -0.49 14.05 -5.18
N LEU A 635 0.59 13.29 -4.96
CA LEU A 635 1.58 13.58 -3.92
C LEU A 635 2.31 14.90 -4.15
N THR A 636 2.69 15.21 -5.40
CA THR A 636 3.28 16.51 -5.74
C THR A 636 2.34 17.66 -5.37
N MET A 637 1.06 17.57 -5.73
CA MET A 637 0.06 18.59 -5.36
C MET A 637 -0.11 18.69 -3.84
N TYR A 638 -0.05 17.55 -3.15
CA TYR A 638 -0.10 17.50 -1.71
C TYR A 638 1.05 18.27 -1.05
N TYR A 639 2.30 17.96 -1.38
CA TYR A 639 3.47 18.62 -0.81
C TYR A 639 3.59 20.09 -1.18
N THR A 640 3.16 20.46 -2.39
CA THR A 640 3.14 21.87 -2.83
C THR A 640 1.91 22.65 -2.35
N ARG A 641 1.00 22.01 -1.59
CA ARG A 641 -0.23 22.63 -1.04
C ARG A 641 -1.14 23.26 -2.10
N THR A 642 -1.22 22.68 -3.30
CA THR A 642 -2.03 23.19 -4.43
C THR A 642 -3.46 22.64 -4.45
N TRP A 643 -4.05 22.45 -3.30
CA TRP A 643 -5.40 21.91 -3.07
C TRP A 643 -6.10 22.69 -1.94
N ASP A 644 -7.42 22.57 -1.81
CA ASP A 644 -8.20 23.14 -0.72
C ASP A 644 -8.84 22.06 0.15
N ILE A 645 -9.38 21.00 -0.49
CA ILE A 645 -9.93 19.81 0.15
C ILE A 645 -9.31 18.60 -0.55
N ARG A 646 -8.85 17.59 0.20
CA ARG A 646 -8.36 16.37 -0.42
C ARG A 646 -8.85 15.12 0.30
N PHE A 647 -9.16 14.08 -0.47
CA PHE A 647 -9.50 12.77 0.04
C PHE A 647 -8.25 11.88 0.10
N SER A 648 -8.03 11.27 1.24
CA SER A 648 -6.84 10.47 1.52
C SER A 648 -7.16 9.33 2.48
N GLY A 649 -6.13 8.60 2.88
CA GLY A 649 -6.18 7.61 3.95
C GLY A 649 -4.86 7.59 4.71
N TRP A 650 -4.86 6.95 5.85
CA TRP A 650 -3.69 6.74 6.69
C TRP A 650 -3.65 5.31 7.18
N ALA A 651 -2.64 4.57 6.77
CA ALA A 651 -2.25 3.34 7.44
C ALA A 651 -1.24 3.70 8.54
N PRO A 652 -1.30 3.08 9.73
CA PRO A 652 -0.39 3.45 10.80
C PRO A 652 1.06 3.02 10.49
N ASP A 653 2.01 3.91 10.74
CA ASP A 653 3.44 3.61 10.68
C ASP A 653 3.87 2.82 11.91
N TYR A 654 3.28 3.15 13.06
CA TYR A 654 3.54 2.51 14.34
C TYR A 654 2.32 2.51 15.26
N LEU A 655 2.29 1.54 16.18
CA LEU A 655 1.13 1.29 17.05
C LEU A 655 1.17 2.16 18.32
N ASP A 656 1.02 3.48 18.14
CA ASP A 656 0.81 4.44 19.23
C ASP A 656 -0.18 5.53 18.79
N PRO A 657 -1.08 6.02 19.65
CA PRO A 657 -2.03 7.10 19.34
C PRO A 657 -1.40 8.35 18.74
N ASP A 658 -0.14 8.60 19.08
CA ASP A 658 0.64 9.71 18.54
C ASP A 658 0.80 9.63 17.02
N ASN A 659 0.83 8.42 16.43
CA ASN A 659 0.91 8.22 14.98
C ASN A 659 -0.32 8.74 14.20
N TYR A 660 -1.41 9.00 14.89
CA TYR A 660 -2.61 9.61 14.30
C TYR A 660 -2.72 11.07 14.68
N TRP A 661 -2.53 11.38 15.95
CA TRP A 661 -2.72 12.71 16.45
C TRP A 661 -1.69 13.71 15.92
N SER A 662 -0.40 13.38 16.00
CA SER A 662 0.67 14.30 15.57
C SER A 662 0.60 14.60 14.07
N PRO A 663 0.47 13.60 13.14
CA PRO A 663 0.30 13.88 11.73
C PRO A 663 -0.99 14.64 11.39
N PHE A 664 -2.09 14.40 12.13
CA PHE A 664 -3.40 14.91 11.77
C PHE A 664 -3.68 16.29 12.34
N ALA A 665 -3.32 16.52 13.60
CA ALA A 665 -3.68 17.72 14.33
C ALA A 665 -2.52 18.36 15.09
N GLY A 666 -1.32 17.81 15.05
CA GLY A 666 -0.11 18.46 15.57
C GLY A 666 0.36 19.56 14.64
N SER A 667 0.81 20.68 15.18
CA SER A 667 1.42 21.73 14.37
C SER A 667 2.86 21.39 13.96
N HIS A 668 3.37 22.15 12.98
CA HIS A 668 4.78 22.05 12.58
C HIS A 668 5.74 22.29 13.75
N ASP A 669 5.36 23.14 14.73
CA ASP A 669 6.21 23.49 15.89
C ASP A 669 6.51 22.31 16.80
N ILE A 670 5.65 21.28 16.82
CA ILE A 670 5.87 20.04 17.55
C ILE A 670 6.27 18.86 16.65
N GLY A 671 6.62 19.13 15.39
CA GLY A 671 6.95 18.13 14.39
C GLY A 671 5.73 17.41 13.81
N GLY A 672 4.53 18.02 13.89
CA GLY A 672 3.29 17.53 13.29
C GLY A 672 3.05 18.07 11.88
N ASP A 673 1.77 18.15 11.49
CA ASP A 673 1.29 18.65 10.17
C ASP A 673 1.75 17.80 8.98
N ALA A 674 1.91 16.49 9.20
CA ALA A 674 2.26 15.58 8.12
C ALA A 674 1.26 15.61 6.96
N TYR A 675 0.00 15.98 7.24
CA TYR A 675 -1.03 16.15 6.21
C TYR A 675 -0.95 17.50 5.46
N GLY A 676 -0.01 18.37 5.80
CA GLY A 676 0.19 19.65 5.13
C GLY A 676 -1.02 20.57 5.24
N THR A 677 -1.79 20.46 6.31
CA THR A 677 -3.00 21.25 6.53
C THR A 677 -2.68 22.68 6.94
N GLY A 678 -1.52 22.92 7.55
CA GLY A 678 -1.15 24.19 8.17
C GLY A 678 -1.91 24.46 9.46
N TYR A 679 -2.47 23.41 10.08
CA TYR A 679 -3.19 23.53 11.35
C TYR A 679 -2.23 23.86 12.50
N HIS A 680 -2.67 24.75 13.38
CA HIS A 680 -1.93 25.13 14.58
C HIS A 680 -2.90 25.48 15.71
N ASN A 681 -2.77 24.78 16.83
CA ASN A 681 -3.50 25.06 18.06
C ASN A 681 -2.64 24.72 19.28
N ASP A 682 -2.21 25.75 20.03
CA ASP A 682 -1.32 25.62 21.19
C ASP A 682 -1.85 24.62 22.25
N VAL A 683 -3.18 24.54 22.43
CA VAL A 683 -3.79 23.62 23.43
C VAL A 683 -3.72 22.18 22.95
N VAL A 684 -4.00 21.94 21.69
CA VAL A 684 -3.83 20.62 21.07
C VAL A 684 -2.38 20.19 21.17
N ASP A 685 -1.44 21.02 20.70
CA ASP A 685 0.00 20.72 20.71
C ASP A 685 0.51 20.37 22.11
N GLN A 686 0.15 21.16 23.12
CA GLN A 686 0.58 20.88 24.51
C GLN A 686 0.07 19.53 25.03
N ASN A 687 -1.15 19.14 24.65
CA ASN A 687 -1.70 17.85 25.03
C ASN A 687 -1.06 16.72 24.24
N LEU A 688 -0.75 16.90 22.96
CA LEU A 688 -0.06 15.91 22.14
C LEU A 688 1.35 15.65 22.66
N LEU A 689 2.10 16.71 23.01
CA LEU A 689 3.41 16.56 23.66
C LEU A 689 3.32 15.78 24.99
N THR A 690 2.30 16.07 25.81
CA THR A 690 2.10 15.33 27.08
C THR A 690 1.78 13.86 26.78
N GLY A 691 0.93 13.58 25.80
CA GLY A 691 0.59 12.21 25.40
C GLY A 691 1.77 11.40 24.88
N ARG A 692 2.70 12.05 24.19
CA ARG A 692 3.91 11.48 23.61
C ARG A 692 4.98 11.16 24.67
N GLU A 693 5.24 12.08 25.59
CA GLU A 693 6.38 12.03 26.48
C GLU A 693 6.10 11.33 27.83
N SER A 694 4.82 11.34 28.28
CA SER A 694 4.45 10.75 29.55
C SER A 694 4.61 9.22 29.54
N GLN A 695 5.08 8.68 30.65
CA GLN A 695 5.15 7.24 30.92
C GLN A 695 3.99 6.76 31.81
N ASP A 696 3.02 7.65 32.12
CA ASP A 696 1.83 7.35 32.90
C ASP A 696 0.61 7.24 31.98
N ASP A 697 0.04 6.04 31.86
CA ASP A 697 -1.06 5.75 30.95
C ASP A 697 -2.30 6.64 31.19
N ALA A 698 -2.59 6.97 32.47
CA ALA A 698 -3.75 7.80 32.78
C ALA A 698 -3.51 9.28 32.39
N GLU A 699 -2.28 9.74 32.48
CA GLU A 699 -1.90 11.08 32.03
C GLU A 699 -1.95 11.17 30.51
N ARG A 700 -1.48 10.14 29.81
CA ARG A 700 -1.57 10.04 28.33
C ARG A 700 -3.02 10.04 27.84
N GLU A 701 -3.86 9.16 28.42
CA GLU A 701 -5.29 9.08 28.08
C GLU A 701 -5.99 10.43 28.28
N GLN A 702 -5.75 11.09 29.42
CA GLN A 702 -6.33 12.41 29.70
C GLN A 702 -5.86 13.47 28.70
N ALA A 703 -4.60 13.42 28.28
CA ALA A 703 -4.04 14.36 27.31
C ALA A 703 -4.70 14.19 25.95
N TYR A 704 -4.85 12.98 25.44
CA TYR A 704 -5.54 12.74 24.16
C TYR A 704 -7.04 13.09 24.23
N MET A 705 -7.70 12.86 25.36
CA MET A 705 -9.09 13.31 25.59
C MET A 705 -9.21 14.83 25.52
N ASN A 706 -8.26 15.57 26.12
CA ASN A 706 -8.25 17.03 26.08
C ASN A 706 -7.94 17.55 24.65
N ALA A 707 -7.02 16.92 23.95
CA ALA A 707 -6.72 17.25 22.56
C ALA A 707 -7.95 17.08 21.66
N PHE A 708 -8.69 15.98 21.82
CA PHE A 708 -9.93 15.74 21.07
C PHE A 708 -11.01 16.79 21.38
N ALA A 709 -11.22 17.14 22.65
CA ALA A 709 -12.21 18.13 23.05
C ALA A 709 -11.93 19.53 22.48
N GLU A 710 -10.67 19.89 22.30
CA GLU A 710 -10.27 21.17 21.68
C GLU A 710 -10.38 21.10 20.15
N TRP A 711 -9.90 19.97 19.54
CA TRP A 711 -9.88 19.79 18.10
C TRP A 711 -11.27 19.81 17.46
N VAL A 712 -12.30 19.30 18.12
CA VAL A 712 -13.68 19.26 17.58
C VAL A 712 -14.31 20.65 17.44
N GLU A 713 -13.81 21.67 18.15
CA GLU A 713 -14.25 23.05 18.03
C GLU A 713 -13.60 23.77 16.83
N ASP A 714 -12.48 23.22 16.33
CA ASP A 714 -11.71 23.78 15.21
C ASP A 714 -11.10 22.67 14.33
N PRO A 715 -11.92 21.86 13.64
CA PRO A 715 -11.45 20.69 12.90
C PRO A 715 -10.71 21.09 11.64
N ASN A 716 -9.59 20.40 11.36
CA ASN A 716 -8.84 20.55 10.12
C ASN A 716 -9.05 19.40 9.13
N MET A 717 -9.90 18.43 9.48
CA MET A 717 -10.24 17.30 8.61
C MET A 717 -11.59 16.66 8.97
N ILE A 718 -12.11 15.90 8.02
CA ILE A 718 -13.25 15.00 8.20
C ILE A 718 -12.71 13.58 8.37
N ILE A 719 -12.96 12.95 9.51
CA ILE A 719 -12.69 11.55 9.70
C ILE A 719 -13.91 10.75 9.23
N ILE A 720 -13.74 9.96 8.17
CA ILE A 720 -14.87 9.29 7.49
C ILE A 720 -15.13 7.92 8.10
N GLY A 721 -14.08 7.16 8.35
CA GLY A 721 -14.19 5.84 8.93
C GLY A 721 -12.89 5.06 8.86
N GLN A 722 -12.88 3.93 9.56
CA GLN A 722 -11.81 2.94 9.58
C GLN A 722 -12.11 1.87 8.55
N TYR A 723 -11.17 1.61 7.64
CA TYR A 723 -11.33 0.59 6.61
C TYR A 723 -11.17 -0.81 7.21
N ASN A 724 -12.20 -1.62 7.03
CA ASN A 724 -12.19 -3.05 7.33
C ASN A 724 -12.69 -3.77 6.07
N GLY A 725 -11.85 -4.55 5.43
CA GLY A 725 -12.13 -5.04 4.10
C GLY A 725 -12.07 -6.55 3.96
N ILE A 726 -12.45 -7.01 2.78
CA ILE A 726 -12.27 -8.38 2.36
C ILE A 726 -11.12 -8.40 1.34
N GLY A 727 -10.11 -9.21 1.61
CA GLY A 727 -9.09 -9.55 0.63
C GLY A 727 -9.47 -10.81 -0.12
N VAL A 728 -9.16 -10.87 -1.42
CA VAL A 728 -9.33 -12.05 -2.26
C VAL A 728 -8.03 -12.38 -2.98
N LYS A 729 -7.71 -13.68 -3.06
CA LYS A 729 -6.56 -14.20 -3.80
C LYS A 729 -6.91 -15.55 -4.42
N HIS A 730 -6.14 -16.00 -5.41
CA HIS A 730 -6.24 -17.37 -5.89
C HIS A 730 -5.85 -18.37 -4.81
N ASN A 731 -6.46 -19.55 -4.82
CA ASN A 731 -6.30 -20.55 -3.75
C ASN A 731 -4.95 -21.29 -3.76
N ASP A 732 -4.11 -21.07 -4.76
CA ASP A 732 -2.73 -21.54 -4.83
C ASP A 732 -1.74 -20.61 -4.13
N VAL A 733 -2.13 -19.38 -3.79
CA VAL A 733 -1.28 -18.38 -3.12
C VAL A 733 -1.39 -18.51 -1.61
N CYS A 734 -0.27 -18.79 -0.96
CA CYS A 734 -0.11 -18.73 0.48
C CYS A 734 0.52 -17.40 0.87
N SER A 735 -0.15 -16.62 1.69
CA SER A 735 0.37 -15.37 2.23
C SER A 735 0.63 -15.53 3.73
N PRO A 736 1.58 -14.76 4.30
CA PRO A 736 1.76 -14.68 5.73
C PRO A 736 0.48 -14.21 6.44
N ASP A 737 0.43 -14.39 7.74
CA ASP A 737 -0.67 -13.92 8.57
C ASP A 737 -0.82 -12.40 8.42
N TRP A 738 -2.07 -11.96 8.21
CA TRP A 738 -2.40 -10.54 8.14
C TRP A 738 -2.25 -9.90 9.52
N VAL A 739 -1.68 -8.68 9.55
CA VAL A 739 -1.63 -7.82 10.74
C VAL A 739 -2.30 -6.48 10.45
N ALA A 740 -2.97 -5.91 11.44
CA ALA A 740 -3.78 -4.70 11.28
C ALA A 740 -2.98 -3.45 10.88
N ILE A 741 -1.67 -3.47 11.02
CA ILE A 741 -0.74 -2.42 10.56
C ILE A 741 -0.42 -2.51 9.06
N GLY A 742 -0.76 -3.62 8.42
CA GLY A 742 -0.60 -3.80 6.98
C GLY A 742 0.77 -4.31 6.51
N ALA A 743 1.75 -4.46 7.40
CA ALA A 743 3.08 -4.94 7.04
C ALA A 743 3.03 -6.38 6.47
N ALA A 744 3.64 -6.59 5.31
CA ALA A 744 3.75 -7.90 4.68
C ALA A 744 5.16 -8.12 4.16
N HIS A 745 5.78 -9.21 4.58
CA HIS A 745 7.11 -9.59 4.12
C HIS A 745 7.01 -10.64 3.02
N TRP A 746 7.40 -10.30 1.78
CA TRP A 746 7.17 -11.16 0.61
C TRP A 746 8.02 -12.41 0.59
N PHE A 747 9.08 -12.48 1.37
CA PHE A 747 9.86 -13.70 1.58
C PHE A 747 9.03 -14.83 2.21
N ASP A 748 8.02 -14.48 2.98
CA ASP A 748 7.12 -15.41 3.67
C ASP A 748 5.96 -15.88 2.78
N TYR A 749 5.85 -15.41 1.53
CA TYR A 749 4.87 -15.90 0.56
C TYR A 749 5.30 -17.23 -0.04
N ASP A 750 4.31 -18.07 -0.36
CA ASP A 750 4.47 -19.33 -1.07
C ASP A 750 3.37 -19.48 -2.13
N LYS A 751 3.60 -20.30 -3.13
CA LYS A 751 2.59 -20.60 -4.15
C LYS A 751 2.59 -22.09 -4.44
N LEU A 752 1.44 -22.73 -4.21
CA LEU A 752 1.28 -24.17 -4.38
C LEU A 752 1.35 -24.58 -5.87
N PRO A 753 2.14 -25.59 -6.23
CA PRO A 753 2.20 -26.05 -7.61
C PRO A 753 0.91 -26.78 -8.02
N GLU A 754 0.46 -26.55 -9.24
CA GLU A 754 -0.65 -27.27 -9.86
C GLU A 754 -0.10 -28.40 -10.75
N VAL A 755 -0.39 -29.64 -10.41
CA VAL A 755 0.02 -30.82 -11.15
C VAL A 755 -1.23 -31.57 -11.64
N ASN A 756 -1.34 -31.77 -12.95
CA ASN A 756 -2.50 -32.42 -13.59
C ASN A 756 -3.86 -31.76 -13.29
N GLY A 757 -3.89 -30.45 -12.99
CA GLY A 757 -5.10 -29.70 -12.69
C GLY A 757 -5.54 -29.78 -11.23
N GLU A 758 -4.68 -30.24 -10.33
CA GLU A 758 -4.90 -30.28 -8.90
C GLU A 758 -3.75 -29.56 -8.16
N LEU A 759 -4.09 -28.76 -7.16
CA LEU A 759 -3.09 -28.13 -6.30
C LEU A 759 -2.47 -29.17 -5.38
N VAL A 760 -1.15 -29.11 -5.21
CA VAL A 760 -0.40 -30.06 -4.40
C VAL A 760 0.21 -29.35 -3.20
N GLY A 761 -0.27 -29.69 -2.03
CA GLY A 761 0.15 -29.09 -0.76
C GLY A 761 -1.02 -28.40 -0.06
N SER A 762 -0.69 -27.66 0.96
CA SER A 762 -1.61 -26.76 1.67
C SER A 762 -0.80 -25.59 2.22
N CYS A 763 -1.34 -24.42 2.23
CA CYS A 763 -0.75 -23.30 2.94
C CYS A 763 -0.57 -23.66 4.43
N SER A 764 0.63 -23.47 4.94
CA SER A 764 1.01 -23.80 6.32
C SER A 764 0.62 -22.66 7.27
#